data_5b1424d83c2beb1ce91163ddd0ed61fc
#
_entry.id   5b1424d83c2beb1ce91163ddd0ed61fc
#
_cell.length_a   1.000
_cell.length_b   1.000
_cell.length_c   1.000
_cell.angle_alpha   90.00
_cell.angle_beta   90.00
_cell.angle_gamma   90.00
#
_symmetry.space_group_name_H-M   'P 1'
#
loop_
_entity.id
_entity.type
_entity.pdbx_description
1 polymer ?
#
loop_
_entity_poly.entity_id
_entity_poly.type
_entity_poly.pdbx_seq_one_letter_code
_entity_poly.pdbx_strand_id
1 'polypeptide(L)'
;MVDINQHDSALLIKAIMDGDAVLFLGAGASATSTNSKGERVKQGRALAERLATEAGFPYAGEPLPDVLEAVTGHRISKQQFVDILQAEYTSTTPSDELKKLFKYSWRRIYTWNIDDAIENTKHSAQTRRYVNGLSDKVSSYTGIEYVHVVHLHGEALKPEHGFIFTPKEYNARLNEDRHDWYRQAATDYVAKVPIFIGSRLEEPILSAELDRARPTPDSQLGLAFLVTPDDFTPIQLAGFASRNIVVVKGYLSDFVQWLDKAIGPQVTPLDVSQSNSLFTRKLAARITPTKSEVDTADSIVLHTWLDTKSKAEELQGLARAEVARAFLEGFPPTWKLAATDIPVWLTKTTELYTALSSSIASRDRMFLVYGQAGSGKTTALLQSMIRFMRENTSYPVYEIKSDAKSLRSSLELIHKLHKDEHAVVYVGDAILFGDLLEEDILTLPAGSLTVISSARTSEWRRHIERRVGDVTTSFEFQRFVSDDHAALIDRLLKYVPAPYFRKLSPSQRAEKLASSKDQLLIALKEATSSERFTKIIADEYENLPDDDCRNLLLIVGLATMARTGISKGATREAFNRIRKSLSFEGALGHLAGIVSPNPSDRYVARHEVYVRHIIENVADFKSIIHAAIQILRTYTKYDLPIVKNVVRLDGALFKFILNHDFIGENARRRNEIRRGLELYKSFEIDFQLDGHYWLQYGQYLAMFGELEPAITVLTKSIEAYPGNSYALHALADLQLRVAYERQNYDSETARLLTAAATTLEALHAREYSDVDYYPIVTLSEKYIGALIKNRQMETALDASRRYYKIISEIPHENEQMSKAKIKLAHFITHRTWKAVDDAPQPLKARDAKRRKKGPRKRIKRAGPKNAG
;
A
#
# COMPACT_ATOMS: atom_id res chain seq x y z
N MET A 1 15.73 -40.30 11.84
CA MET A 1 15.04 -39.27 12.67
C MET A 1 15.78 -37.96 12.54
N VAL A 2 15.07 -36.88 12.41
CA VAL A 2 15.65 -35.51 12.35
C VAL A 2 16.41 -35.22 13.63
N ASP A 3 17.66 -34.72 13.50
CA ASP A 3 18.46 -34.22 14.60
C ASP A 3 18.33 -32.68 14.64
N ILE A 4 17.54 -32.18 15.61
CA ILE A 4 17.30 -30.76 15.86
C ILE A 4 17.14 -30.55 17.36
N ASN A 5 17.78 -29.56 17.92
CA ASN A 5 17.67 -29.25 19.34
C ASN A 5 16.28 -28.69 19.72
N GLN A 6 15.95 -28.71 20.99
CA GLN A 6 14.60 -28.34 21.48
C GLN A 6 14.27 -26.86 21.20
N HIS A 7 15.21 -25.96 21.28
CA HIS A 7 15.00 -24.51 21.02
C HIS A 7 14.68 -24.28 19.57
N ASP A 8 15.49 -24.78 18.63
CA ASP A 8 15.29 -24.60 17.19
C ASP A 8 14.02 -25.33 16.71
N SER A 9 13.72 -26.49 17.30
CA SER A 9 12.46 -27.20 17.09
C SER A 9 11.25 -26.33 17.44
N ALA A 10 11.27 -25.66 18.61
CA ALA A 10 10.19 -24.79 19.03
C ALA A 10 10.00 -23.58 18.09
N LEU A 11 11.12 -23.00 17.61
CA LEU A 11 11.07 -21.88 16.63
C LEU A 11 10.48 -22.34 15.29
N LEU A 12 10.88 -23.50 14.82
CA LEU A 12 10.38 -24.06 13.55
C LEU A 12 8.88 -24.40 13.63
N ILE A 13 8.45 -25.03 14.72
CA ILE A 13 7.02 -25.30 14.98
C ILE A 13 6.23 -24.01 15.02
N LYS A 14 6.73 -23.02 15.75
CA LYS A 14 6.10 -21.71 15.83
C LYS A 14 5.96 -21.06 14.45
N ALA A 15 7.01 -21.05 13.63
CA ALA A 15 6.99 -20.49 12.29
C ALA A 15 5.92 -21.13 11.38
N ILE A 16 5.75 -22.47 11.48
CA ILE A 16 4.73 -23.19 10.71
C ILE A 16 3.33 -22.84 11.21
N MET A 17 3.12 -22.84 12.54
CA MET A 17 1.82 -22.55 13.16
C MET A 17 1.41 -21.08 13.01
N ASP A 18 2.37 -20.16 12.91
CA ASP A 18 2.11 -18.74 12.66
C ASP A 18 1.90 -18.45 11.14
N GLY A 19 2.13 -19.42 10.26
CA GLY A 19 2.02 -19.24 8.80
C GLY A 19 3.16 -18.41 8.21
N ASP A 20 4.32 -18.40 8.87
CA ASP A 20 5.50 -17.64 8.46
C ASP A 20 6.58 -18.50 7.78
N ALA A 21 6.36 -19.81 7.68
CA ALA A 21 7.29 -20.73 7.05
C ALA A 21 7.20 -20.66 5.51
N VAL A 22 8.37 -20.51 4.85
CA VAL A 22 8.52 -20.49 3.39
C VAL A 22 9.38 -21.66 2.96
N LEU A 23 8.91 -22.45 2.00
CA LEU A 23 9.69 -23.57 1.47
C LEU A 23 10.58 -23.16 0.30
N PHE A 24 11.80 -23.69 0.29
CA PHE A 24 12.73 -23.64 -0.83
C PHE A 24 13.12 -25.08 -1.18
N LEU A 25 12.61 -25.57 -2.31
CA LEU A 25 12.75 -26.95 -2.73
C LEU A 25 13.77 -27.09 -3.87
N GLY A 26 14.80 -27.88 -3.64
CA GLY A 26 15.77 -28.27 -4.68
C GLY A 26 15.55 -29.69 -5.18
N ALA A 27 16.43 -30.16 -6.06
CA ALA A 27 16.33 -31.47 -6.75
C ALA A 27 16.19 -32.67 -5.79
N GLY A 28 16.77 -32.57 -4.60
CA GLY A 28 16.62 -33.61 -3.56
C GLY A 28 15.19 -33.78 -3.05
N ALA A 29 14.32 -32.78 -3.16
CA ALA A 29 12.93 -32.89 -2.74
C ALA A 29 12.09 -33.79 -3.67
N SER A 30 12.43 -33.87 -4.97
CA SER A 30 11.78 -34.77 -5.96
C SER A 30 12.54 -36.07 -6.20
N ALA A 31 13.68 -36.29 -5.54
CA ALA A 31 14.60 -37.39 -5.85
C ALA A 31 14.00 -38.80 -5.73
N THR A 32 12.99 -38.98 -4.90
CA THR A 32 12.26 -40.23 -4.69
C THR A 32 10.99 -40.33 -5.53
N SER A 33 10.61 -39.28 -6.24
CA SER A 33 9.53 -39.28 -7.22
C SER A 33 9.96 -40.03 -8.49
N THR A 34 9.00 -40.48 -9.30
CA THR A 34 9.30 -41.22 -10.54
C THR A 34 8.77 -40.48 -11.76
N ASN A 35 9.49 -40.59 -12.90
CA ASN A 35 9.04 -40.03 -14.17
C ASN A 35 7.96 -40.91 -14.83
N SER A 36 7.53 -40.55 -16.04
CA SER A 36 6.51 -41.29 -16.81
C SER A 36 6.87 -42.73 -17.12
N LYS A 37 8.18 -43.08 -17.05
CA LYS A 37 8.71 -44.46 -17.31
C LYS A 37 8.82 -45.26 -16.01
N GLY A 38 8.49 -44.69 -14.83
CA GLY A 38 8.67 -45.36 -13.55
C GLY A 38 10.10 -45.27 -12.98
N GLU A 39 11.00 -44.56 -13.64
CA GLU A 39 12.36 -44.31 -13.18
C GLU A 39 12.37 -43.13 -12.21
N ARG A 40 13.34 -43.09 -11.28
CA ARG A 40 13.50 -41.94 -10.39
C ARG A 40 13.80 -40.67 -11.21
N VAL A 41 13.19 -39.56 -10.82
CA VAL A 41 13.45 -38.24 -11.38
C VAL A 41 14.95 -37.93 -11.31
N LYS A 42 15.54 -37.62 -12.44
CA LYS A 42 17.01 -37.44 -12.58
C LYS A 42 17.43 -36.13 -11.90
N GLN A 43 18.40 -36.21 -11.01
CA GLN A 43 19.08 -35.05 -10.48
C GLN A 43 20.14 -34.52 -11.43
N GLY A 44 20.70 -33.34 -11.20
CA GLY A 44 21.60 -32.62 -12.08
C GLY A 44 22.74 -33.49 -12.66
N ARG A 45 23.37 -34.33 -11.84
CA ARG A 45 24.44 -35.23 -12.30
C ARG A 45 23.93 -36.32 -13.29
N ALA A 46 22.81 -36.93 -13.01
CA ALA A 46 22.21 -37.94 -13.88
C ALA A 46 21.66 -37.33 -15.18
N LEU A 47 21.19 -36.07 -15.15
CA LEU A 47 20.82 -35.33 -16.35
C LEU A 47 22.06 -34.99 -17.18
N ALA A 48 23.15 -34.57 -16.57
CA ALA A 48 24.42 -34.31 -17.26
C ALA A 48 24.93 -35.55 -17.98
N GLU A 49 24.95 -36.72 -17.31
CA GLU A 49 25.31 -38.01 -17.91
C GLU A 49 24.40 -38.37 -19.07
N ARG A 50 23.08 -38.18 -18.96
CA ARG A 50 22.11 -38.43 -20.02
C ARG A 50 22.38 -37.56 -21.25
N LEU A 51 22.60 -36.25 -21.03
CA LEU A 51 22.86 -35.31 -22.12
C LEU A 51 24.21 -35.58 -22.79
N ALA A 52 25.26 -35.91 -22.07
CA ALA A 52 26.58 -36.30 -22.60
C ALA A 52 26.44 -37.55 -23.45
N THR A 53 25.73 -38.59 -22.98
CA THR A 53 25.46 -39.82 -23.70
C THR A 53 24.70 -39.57 -25.01
N GLU A 54 23.66 -38.77 -24.98
CA GLU A 54 22.87 -38.41 -26.17
C GLU A 54 23.69 -37.65 -27.20
N ALA A 55 24.64 -36.83 -26.74
CA ALA A 55 25.57 -36.07 -27.56
C ALA A 55 26.74 -36.93 -28.10
N GLY A 56 26.86 -38.17 -27.65
CA GLY A 56 27.94 -39.09 -28.02
C GLY A 56 29.28 -38.79 -27.30
N PHE A 57 29.25 -38.16 -26.12
CA PHE A 57 30.43 -37.90 -25.29
C PHE A 57 30.53 -38.88 -24.13
N PRO A 58 31.76 -39.38 -23.80
CA PRO A 58 31.98 -40.08 -22.54
C PRO A 58 31.82 -39.10 -21.39
N TYR A 59 31.04 -39.48 -20.36
CA TYR A 59 30.81 -38.65 -19.18
C TYR A 59 31.81 -39.04 -18.09
N ALA A 60 32.58 -38.10 -17.58
CA ALA A 60 33.58 -38.30 -16.52
C ALA A 60 33.22 -37.63 -15.18
N GLY A 61 31.98 -37.12 -15.08
CA GLY A 61 31.47 -36.50 -13.84
C GLY A 61 31.40 -34.96 -13.88
N GLU A 62 31.44 -34.40 -15.08
CA GLU A 62 31.37 -32.96 -15.31
C GLU A 62 30.08 -32.36 -14.75
N PRO A 63 30.10 -31.14 -14.24
CA PRO A 63 28.91 -30.41 -13.79
C PRO A 63 27.88 -30.21 -14.89
N LEU A 64 26.61 -30.24 -14.59
CA LEU A 64 25.52 -30.04 -15.55
C LEU A 64 25.68 -28.75 -16.39
N PRO A 65 26.07 -27.60 -15.85
CA PRO A 65 26.29 -26.38 -16.65
C PRO A 65 27.35 -26.58 -17.76
N ASP A 66 28.47 -27.24 -17.46
CA ASP A 66 29.56 -27.45 -18.40
C ASP A 66 29.12 -28.39 -19.55
N VAL A 67 28.36 -29.45 -19.20
CA VAL A 67 27.79 -30.37 -20.20
C VAL A 67 26.81 -29.64 -21.12
N LEU A 68 25.92 -28.82 -20.53
CA LEU A 68 24.94 -28.04 -21.29
C LEU A 68 25.61 -27.07 -22.28
N GLU A 69 26.63 -26.34 -21.85
CA GLU A 69 27.37 -25.44 -22.72
C GLU A 69 28.06 -26.19 -23.89
N ALA A 70 28.55 -27.40 -23.63
CA ALA A 70 29.25 -28.20 -24.61
C ALA A 70 28.29 -28.85 -25.64
N VAL A 71 27.09 -29.22 -25.24
CA VAL A 71 26.21 -30.07 -26.09
C VAL A 71 25.05 -29.30 -26.71
N THR A 72 24.48 -28.28 -26.03
CA THR A 72 23.25 -27.62 -26.47
C THR A 72 23.52 -26.69 -27.68
N GLY A 73 22.75 -26.86 -28.74
CA GLY A 73 22.89 -26.07 -29.98
C GLY A 73 24.01 -26.51 -30.90
N HIS A 74 24.92 -27.39 -30.47
CA HIS A 74 26.04 -27.92 -31.26
C HIS A 74 25.88 -29.40 -31.59
N ARG A 75 25.51 -30.21 -30.59
CA ARG A 75 25.34 -31.67 -30.73
C ARG A 75 23.89 -32.10 -30.54
N ILE A 76 23.17 -31.39 -29.67
CA ILE A 76 21.76 -31.62 -29.40
C ILE A 76 21.03 -30.35 -29.82
N SER A 77 20.02 -30.44 -30.66
CA SER A 77 19.16 -29.31 -31.04
C SER A 77 18.34 -28.85 -29.86
N LYS A 78 17.88 -27.60 -29.90
CA LYS A 78 16.97 -27.08 -28.86
C LYS A 78 15.73 -27.95 -28.66
N GLN A 79 15.17 -28.48 -29.78
CA GLN A 79 13.98 -29.33 -29.69
C GLN A 79 14.31 -30.65 -29.00
N GLN A 80 15.39 -31.32 -29.40
CA GLN A 80 15.83 -32.55 -28.73
C GLN A 80 16.12 -32.35 -27.23
N PHE A 81 16.72 -31.23 -26.89
CA PHE A 81 16.92 -30.86 -25.46
C PHE A 81 15.59 -30.74 -24.72
N VAL A 82 14.61 -30.02 -25.28
CA VAL A 82 13.26 -29.88 -24.71
C VAL A 82 12.58 -31.25 -24.60
N ASP A 83 12.66 -32.09 -25.63
CA ASP A 83 12.08 -33.45 -25.65
C ASP A 83 12.68 -34.32 -24.52
N ILE A 84 14.01 -34.23 -24.31
CA ILE A 84 14.67 -34.91 -23.18
C ILE A 84 14.15 -34.41 -21.83
N LEU A 85 14.08 -33.09 -21.65
CA LEU A 85 13.59 -32.53 -20.40
C LEU A 85 12.12 -32.92 -20.13
N GLN A 86 11.27 -32.86 -21.15
CA GLN A 86 9.87 -33.23 -20.98
C GLN A 86 9.73 -34.73 -20.67
N ALA A 87 10.49 -35.60 -21.34
CA ALA A 87 10.46 -37.05 -21.05
C ALA A 87 10.91 -37.41 -19.63
N GLU A 88 11.82 -36.64 -19.04
CA GLU A 88 12.36 -36.91 -17.69
C GLU A 88 11.59 -36.21 -16.57
N TYR A 89 10.95 -35.05 -16.85
CA TYR A 89 10.43 -34.15 -15.79
C TYR A 89 8.94 -33.83 -15.90
N THR A 90 8.21 -34.44 -16.87
CA THR A 90 6.77 -34.29 -16.97
C THR A 90 6.02 -35.60 -16.69
N SER A 91 4.76 -35.51 -16.33
CA SER A 91 3.93 -36.63 -15.93
C SER A 91 4.57 -37.47 -14.81
N THR A 92 5.21 -36.79 -13.88
CA THR A 92 5.88 -37.43 -12.74
C THR A 92 4.87 -37.98 -11.73
N THR A 93 5.23 -39.03 -11.03
CA THR A 93 4.50 -39.58 -9.89
C THR A 93 5.21 -39.11 -8.62
N PRO A 94 4.60 -38.20 -7.83
CA PRO A 94 5.22 -37.69 -6.62
C PRO A 94 5.39 -38.77 -5.56
N SER A 95 6.48 -38.68 -4.81
CA SER A 95 6.75 -39.54 -3.66
C SER A 95 5.74 -39.31 -2.50
N ASP A 96 5.60 -40.27 -1.60
CA ASP A 96 4.66 -40.15 -0.50
C ASP A 96 5.09 -39.06 0.52
N GLU A 97 6.37 -38.89 0.73
CA GLU A 97 6.91 -37.83 1.58
C GLU A 97 6.65 -36.46 0.98
N LEU A 98 6.75 -36.30 -0.35
CA LEU A 98 6.41 -35.05 -1.02
C LEU A 98 4.90 -34.75 -0.91
N LYS A 99 4.04 -35.77 -1.10
CA LYS A 99 2.57 -35.61 -0.87
C LYS A 99 2.25 -35.19 0.54
N LYS A 100 2.93 -35.76 1.55
CA LYS A 100 2.71 -35.40 2.97
C LYS A 100 3.16 -33.97 3.29
N LEU A 101 4.24 -33.47 2.68
CA LEU A 101 4.73 -32.12 2.88
C LEU A 101 3.62 -31.08 2.56
N PHE A 102 2.77 -31.33 1.57
CA PHE A 102 1.67 -30.43 1.19
C PHE A 102 0.41 -30.56 2.05
N LYS A 103 0.40 -31.38 3.08
CA LYS A 103 -0.63 -31.38 4.12
C LYS A 103 -0.46 -30.25 5.13
N TYR A 104 0.66 -29.54 5.09
CA TYR A 104 0.96 -28.41 5.94
C TYR A 104 0.74 -27.10 5.16
N SER A 105 0.35 -26.05 5.86
CA SER A 105 0.19 -24.73 5.28
C SER A 105 1.52 -23.98 5.24
N TRP A 106 1.87 -23.48 4.06
CA TRP A 106 3.09 -22.75 3.79
C TRP A 106 2.79 -21.33 3.32
N ARG A 107 3.63 -20.38 3.67
CA ARG A 107 3.47 -19.00 3.23
C ARG A 107 3.66 -18.86 1.73
N ARG A 108 4.68 -19.51 1.19
CA ARG A 108 5.02 -19.62 -0.23
C ARG A 108 5.96 -20.79 -0.44
N ILE A 109 6.00 -21.32 -1.65
CA ILE A 109 6.89 -22.39 -2.04
C ILE A 109 7.68 -21.91 -3.23
N TYR A 110 8.98 -21.90 -3.12
CA TYR A 110 9.91 -21.68 -4.19
C TYR A 110 10.57 -23.02 -4.56
N THR A 111 10.71 -23.29 -5.84
CA THR A 111 11.42 -24.48 -6.30
C THR A 111 12.36 -24.15 -7.46
N TRP A 112 13.53 -24.74 -7.41
CA TRP A 112 14.46 -24.74 -8.54
C TRP A 112 14.23 -25.93 -9.46
N ASN A 113 13.34 -26.85 -9.07
CA ASN A 113 12.99 -27.99 -9.86
C ASN A 113 12.12 -27.57 -11.04
N ILE A 114 12.41 -28.19 -12.18
CA ILE A 114 11.63 -27.99 -13.42
C ILE A 114 10.56 -29.07 -13.61
N ASP A 115 10.58 -30.12 -12.74
CA ASP A 115 9.61 -31.22 -12.79
C ASP A 115 8.23 -30.80 -12.26
N ASP A 116 7.20 -31.56 -12.68
CA ASP A 116 5.82 -31.37 -12.29
C ASP A 116 5.37 -32.24 -11.11
N ALA A 117 6.31 -32.70 -10.29
CA ALA A 117 6.00 -33.58 -9.14
C ALA A 117 5.10 -32.89 -8.11
N ILE A 118 5.28 -31.58 -7.92
CA ILE A 118 4.45 -30.78 -7.01
C ILE A 118 3.03 -30.67 -7.54
N GLU A 119 2.86 -30.42 -8.83
CA GLU A 119 1.57 -30.28 -9.52
C GLU A 119 0.76 -31.56 -9.40
N ASN A 120 1.42 -32.70 -9.52
CA ASN A 120 0.81 -34.02 -9.51
C ASN A 120 0.45 -34.55 -8.10
N THR A 121 0.77 -33.79 -7.03
CA THR A 121 0.27 -34.11 -5.68
C THR A 121 -1.22 -33.78 -5.59
N LYS A 122 -2.09 -34.77 -5.36
CA LYS A 122 -3.55 -34.58 -5.41
C LYS A 122 -4.13 -33.84 -4.20
N HIS A 123 -3.52 -33.94 -3.04
CA HIS A 123 -4.00 -33.38 -1.81
C HIS A 123 -3.07 -32.28 -1.30
N SER A 124 -3.64 -31.16 -0.94
CA SER A 124 -2.94 -30.01 -0.33
C SER A 124 -3.83 -29.36 0.71
N ALA A 125 -3.25 -28.90 1.80
CA ALA A 125 -3.94 -28.09 2.80
C ALA A 125 -4.48 -26.79 2.21
N GLN A 126 -3.74 -26.22 1.24
CA GLN A 126 -4.02 -24.94 0.59
C GLN A 126 -4.36 -25.10 -0.90
N THR A 127 -5.04 -24.14 -1.47
CA THR A 127 -5.22 -24.04 -2.92
C THR A 127 -3.93 -23.52 -3.54
N ARG A 128 -3.34 -24.30 -4.45
CA ARG A 128 -2.06 -23.96 -5.08
C ARG A 128 -2.25 -23.12 -6.34
N ARG A 129 -1.37 -22.14 -6.50
CA ARG A 129 -1.23 -21.33 -7.71
C ARG A 129 0.18 -21.51 -8.24
N TYR A 130 0.30 -22.08 -9.43
CA TYR A 130 1.59 -22.35 -10.07
C TYR A 130 2.03 -21.12 -10.84
N VAL A 131 3.30 -20.81 -10.71
CA VAL A 131 3.91 -19.59 -11.23
C VAL A 131 5.24 -19.96 -11.88
N ASN A 132 5.41 -19.60 -13.13
CA ASN A 132 6.69 -19.65 -13.79
C ASN A 132 7.51 -18.40 -13.42
N GLY A 133 8.56 -18.58 -12.64
CA GLY A 133 9.41 -17.49 -12.14
C GLY A 133 10.15 -16.71 -13.22
N LEU A 134 10.18 -17.22 -14.47
CA LEU A 134 10.88 -16.59 -15.58
C LEU A 134 9.97 -15.69 -16.43
N SER A 135 8.67 -15.97 -16.47
CA SER A 135 7.70 -15.27 -17.32
C SER A 135 6.60 -14.54 -16.57
N ASP A 136 6.16 -15.10 -15.45
CA ASP A 136 4.97 -14.60 -14.77
C ASP A 136 5.29 -13.44 -13.83
N LYS A 137 4.38 -12.49 -13.75
CA LYS A 137 4.48 -11.36 -12.84
C LYS A 137 4.26 -11.78 -11.38
N VAL A 138 4.80 -11.00 -10.46
CA VAL A 138 4.62 -11.23 -9.02
C VAL A 138 3.16 -10.94 -8.65
N SER A 139 2.58 -11.79 -7.78
CA SER A 139 1.27 -11.54 -7.19
C SER A 139 1.43 -11.07 -5.75
N SER A 140 0.75 -9.99 -5.41
CA SER A 140 0.71 -9.47 -4.05
C SER A 140 -0.28 -10.21 -3.14
N TYR A 141 -0.98 -11.21 -3.68
CA TYR A 141 -1.95 -12.00 -2.92
C TYR A 141 -1.28 -12.77 -1.77
N THR A 142 -1.74 -12.56 -0.57
CA THR A 142 -1.10 -13.05 0.66
C THR A 142 -2.02 -13.86 1.59
N GLY A 143 -3.22 -14.25 1.13
CA GLY A 143 -4.14 -15.05 1.93
C GLY A 143 -3.57 -16.44 2.23
N ILE A 144 -3.79 -16.93 3.46
CA ILE A 144 -3.28 -18.24 3.90
C ILE A 144 -3.95 -19.43 3.19
N GLU A 145 -5.14 -19.23 2.63
CA GLU A 145 -5.86 -20.25 1.86
C GLU A 145 -5.20 -20.62 0.54
N TYR A 146 -4.33 -19.76 0.05
CA TYR A 146 -3.63 -19.93 -1.21
C TYR A 146 -2.13 -19.96 -0.98
N VAL A 147 -1.46 -20.84 -1.72
CA VAL A 147 0.01 -20.87 -1.77
C VAL A 147 0.50 -20.75 -3.20
N HIS A 148 1.41 -19.81 -3.44
CA HIS A 148 2.12 -19.76 -4.71
C HIS A 148 3.25 -20.78 -4.70
N VAL A 149 3.29 -21.61 -5.75
CA VAL A 149 4.40 -22.50 -6.07
C VAL A 149 5.13 -21.87 -7.24
N VAL A 150 6.34 -21.40 -6.98
CA VAL A 150 7.11 -20.59 -7.93
C VAL A 150 8.29 -21.39 -8.45
N HIS A 151 8.28 -21.73 -9.73
CA HIS A 151 9.39 -22.40 -10.43
C HIS A 151 10.43 -21.36 -10.87
N LEU A 152 11.48 -21.21 -10.08
CA LEU A 152 12.51 -20.18 -10.30
C LEU A 152 13.40 -20.47 -11.52
N HIS A 153 13.58 -21.74 -11.89
CA HIS A 153 14.37 -22.17 -13.05
C HIS A 153 13.56 -22.53 -14.30
N GLY A 154 12.25 -22.24 -14.29
CA GLY A 154 11.32 -22.60 -15.35
C GLY A 154 10.67 -23.96 -15.11
N GLU A 155 9.85 -24.39 -16.06
CA GLU A 155 9.01 -25.59 -15.98
C GLU A 155 9.17 -26.44 -17.25
N ALA A 156 9.39 -27.75 -17.12
CA ALA A 156 9.46 -28.64 -18.26
C ALA A 156 8.13 -28.73 -19.03
N LEU A 157 7.01 -28.40 -18.38
CA LEU A 157 5.69 -28.30 -19.02
C LEU A 157 5.54 -27.08 -19.94
N LYS A 158 6.33 -26.01 -19.70
CA LYS A 158 6.26 -24.73 -20.42
C LYS A 158 7.64 -24.31 -20.94
N PRO A 159 8.26 -25.12 -21.82
CA PRO A 159 9.63 -24.91 -22.30
C PRO A 159 9.82 -23.63 -23.12
N GLU A 160 8.75 -23.04 -23.63
CA GLU A 160 8.74 -21.76 -24.33
C GLU A 160 9.22 -20.59 -23.49
N HIS A 161 9.10 -20.66 -22.17
CA HIS A 161 9.58 -19.64 -21.24
C HIS A 161 11.06 -19.76 -20.90
N GLY A 162 11.71 -20.85 -21.36
CA GLY A 162 13.12 -21.11 -21.12
C GLY A 162 13.43 -21.73 -19.77
N PHE A 163 14.75 -21.88 -19.52
CA PHE A 163 15.26 -22.47 -18.29
C PHE A 163 16.48 -21.66 -17.79
N ILE A 164 16.87 -21.90 -16.53
CA ILE A 164 18.13 -21.40 -15.98
C ILE A 164 18.93 -22.60 -15.47
N PHE A 165 20.08 -22.92 -16.17
CA PHE A 165 21.01 -23.97 -15.77
C PHE A 165 22.46 -23.52 -15.81
N THR A 166 22.78 -22.52 -16.64
CA THR A 166 24.16 -22.14 -16.95
C THR A 166 24.50 -20.76 -16.36
N PRO A 167 25.76 -20.48 -16.06
CA PRO A 167 26.22 -19.16 -15.61
C PRO A 167 25.83 -18.04 -16.58
N LYS A 168 25.79 -18.33 -17.89
CA LYS A 168 25.38 -17.36 -18.90
C LYS A 168 23.91 -16.95 -18.75
N GLU A 169 23.02 -17.91 -18.48
CA GLU A 169 21.59 -17.65 -18.24
C GLU A 169 21.37 -16.88 -16.94
N TYR A 170 22.09 -17.23 -15.86
CA TYR A 170 22.09 -16.46 -14.61
C TYR A 170 22.49 -15.01 -14.84
N ASN A 171 23.61 -14.78 -15.53
CA ASN A 171 24.13 -13.45 -15.80
C ASN A 171 23.19 -12.64 -16.69
N ALA A 172 22.56 -13.26 -17.69
CA ALA A 172 21.59 -12.61 -18.54
C ALA A 172 20.39 -12.07 -17.72
N ARG A 173 19.86 -12.89 -16.81
CA ARG A 173 18.75 -12.46 -15.92
C ARG A 173 19.12 -11.32 -15.00
N LEU A 174 20.31 -11.37 -14.41
CA LEU A 174 20.81 -10.30 -13.53
C LEU A 174 21.03 -8.99 -14.29
N ASN A 175 21.61 -9.06 -15.51
CA ASN A 175 21.90 -7.88 -16.32
C ASN A 175 20.64 -7.23 -16.92
N GLU A 176 19.65 -8.04 -17.31
CA GLU A 176 18.38 -7.56 -17.85
C GLU A 176 17.40 -7.08 -16.75
N ASP A 177 17.76 -7.21 -15.51
CA ASP A 177 16.91 -6.88 -14.35
C ASP A 177 15.56 -7.64 -14.34
N ARG A 178 15.52 -8.84 -14.92
CA ARG A 178 14.34 -9.70 -15.10
C ARG A 178 14.31 -10.87 -14.12
N HIS A 179 14.31 -10.57 -12.82
CA HIS A 179 14.33 -11.59 -11.78
C HIS A 179 13.47 -11.19 -10.57
N ASP A 180 12.30 -10.66 -10.85
CA ASP A 180 11.38 -10.16 -9.83
C ASP A 180 11.00 -11.22 -8.78
N TRP A 181 10.84 -12.48 -9.19
CA TRP A 181 10.54 -13.56 -8.26
C TRP A 181 11.71 -13.92 -7.35
N TYR A 182 12.95 -13.77 -7.80
CA TYR A 182 14.11 -13.89 -6.93
C TYR A 182 14.22 -12.76 -5.92
N ARG A 183 13.84 -11.52 -6.30
CA ARG A 183 13.71 -10.40 -5.36
C ARG A 183 12.62 -10.66 -4.33
N GLN A 184 11.50 -11.25 -4.78
CA GLN A 184 10.43 -11.63 -3.85
C GLN A 184 10.90 -12.76 -2.92
N ALA A 185 11.64 -13.74 -3.42
CA ALA A 185 12.23 -14.82 -2.62
C ALA A 185 13.21 -14.28 -1.57
N ALA A 186 14.06 -13.32 -1.94
CA ALA A 186 14.94 -12.65 -0.98
C ALA A 186 14.18 -11.82 0.05
N THR A 187 13.10 -11.15 -0.36
CA THR A 187 12.21 -10.43 0.57
C THR A 187 11.57 -11.38 1.57
N ASP A 188 11.05 -12.51 1.11
CA ASP A 188 10.45 -13.53 1.97
C ASP A 188 11.50 -14.18 2.88
N TYR A 189 12.71 -14.39 2.38
CA TYR A 189 13.81 -14.91 3.19
C TYR A 189 14.10 -14.04 4.40
N VAL A 190 14.15 -12.73 4.20
CA VAL A 190 14.47 -11.77 5.28
C VAL A 190 13.29 -11.57 6.23
N ALA A 191 12.06 -11.61 5.70
CA ALA A 191 10.86 -11.28 6.47
C ALA A 191 10.20 -12.48 7.14
N LYS A 192 10.54 -13.71 6.73
CA LYS A 192 9.88 -14.97 7.11
C LYS A 192 10.92 -15.99 7.56
N VAL A 193 10.50 -17.24 7.74
CA VAL A 193 11.38 -18.35 8.13
C VAL A 193 11.55 -19.31 6.95
N PRO A 194 12.64 -19.22 6.21
CA PRO A 194 12.94 -20.13 5.10
C PRO A 194 13.29 -21.54 5.60
N ILE A 195 12.78 -22.54 4.90
CA ILE A 195 13.12 -23.95 5.09
C ILE A 195 13.59 -24.51 3.75
N PHE A 196 14.87 -24.85 3.66
CA PHE A 196 15.48 -25.42 2.48
C PHE A 196 15.47 -26.93 2.56
N ILE A 197 15.00 -27.59 1.50
CA ILE A 197 14.92 -29.07 1.42
C ILE A 197 15.47 -29.52 0.07
N GLY A 198 16.48 -30.41 0.08
CA GLY A 198 17.04 -30.97 -1.13
C GLY A 198 17.85 -29.97 -1.97
N SER A 199 18.32 -28.89 -1.38
CA SER A 199 19.16 -27.83 -1.98
C SER A 199 20.49 -27.74 -1.26
N ARG A 200 21.54 -27.28 -1.98
CA ARG A 200 22.86 -26.98 -1.42
C ARG A 200 23.08 -25.52 -1.03
N LEU A 201 22.09 -24.67 -1.19
CA LEU A 201 22.16 -23.21 -0.95
C LEU A 201 23.16 -22.46 -1.86
N GLU A 202 23.49 -23.01 -3.02
CA GLU A 202 24.46 -22.48 -3.99
C GLU A 202 23.74 -21.81 -5.17
N GLU A 203 22.72 -21.00 -4.88
CA GLU A 203 21.93 -20.36 -5.94
C GLU A 203 22.38 -18.91 -6.16
N PRO A 204 22.98 -18.58 -7.34
CA PRO A 204 23.68 -17.30 -7.54
C PRO A 204 22.76 -16.08 -7.48
N ILE A 205 21.58 -16.13 -8.10
CA ILE A 205 20.67 -14.97 -8.15
C ILE A 205 20.09 -14.68 -6.76
N LEU A 206 19.65 -15.72 -6.05
CA LEU A 206 19.16 -15.59 -4.69
C LEU A 206 20.24 -15.01 -3.76
N SER A 207 21.46 -15.53 -3.87
CA SER A 207 22.59 -15.04 -3.09
C SER A 207 22.88 -13.56 -3.36
N ALA A 208 22.87 -13.13 -4.63
CA ALA A 208 23.07 -11.74 -5.00
C ALA A 208 21.95 -10.83 -4.45
N GLU A 209 20.69 -11.27 -4.49
CA GLU A 209 19.59 -10.50 -3.94
C GLU A 209 19.58 -10.49 -2.40
N LEU A 210 19.99 -11.57 -1.74
CA LEU A 210 20.18 -11.59 -0.30
C LEU A 210 21.30 -10.66 0.14
N ASP A 211 22.42 -10.59 -0.58
CA ASP A 211 23.50 -9.64 -0.29
C ASP A 211 23.04 -8.20 -0.47
N ARG A 212 22.19 -7.92 -1.43
CA ARG A 212 21.53 -6.61 -1.57
C ARG A 212 20.56 -6.31 -0.44
N ALA A 213 19.90 -7.34 0.11
CA ALA A 213 18.94 -7.20 1.20
C ALA A 213 19.61 -7.08 2.58
N ARG A 214 20.89 -7.41 2.75
CA ARG A 214 21.60 -7.30 4.03
C ARG A 214 21.73 -5.85 4.47
N PRO A 215 21.50 -5.55 5.77
CA PRO A 215 21.67 -4.21 6.33
C PRO A 215 23.13 -3.73 6.26
N THR A 216 24.03 -4.59 6.67
CA THR A 216 25.49 -4.41 6.56
C THR A 216 26.13 -5.72 6.11
N PRO A 217 27.34 -5.72 5.55
CA PRO A 217 28.05 -6.95 5.19
C PRO A 217 28.14 -7.97 6.32
N ASP A 218 28.25 -7.49 7.56
CA ASP A 218 28.40 -8.31 8.77
C ASP A 218 27.09 -8.66 9.47
N SER A 219 25.94 -8.16 8.97
CA SER A 219 24.66 -8.44 9.60
C SER A 219 24.19 -9.87 9.29
N GLN A 220 23.64 -10.54 10.30
CA GLN A 220 22.99 -11.82 10.13
C GLN A 220 21.65 -11.63 9.40
N LEU A 221 21.35 -12.56 8.48
CA LEU A 221 20.02 -12.72 7.90
C LEU A 221 19.06 -13.30 8.94
N GLY A 222 17.76 -13.30 8.65
CA GLY A 222 16.76 -13.98 9.45
C GLY A 222 17.06 -15.47 9.62
N LEU A 223 16.50 -16.09 10.67
CA LEU A 223 16.66 -17.51 10.94
C LEU A 223 16.15 -18.35 9.75
N ALA A 224 16.96 -19.29 9.30
CA ALA A 224 16.63 -20.24 8.23
C ALA A 224 16.98 -21.67 8.66
N PHE A 225 16.29 -22.65 8.05
CA PHE A 225 16.54 -24.08 8.31
C PHE A 225 16.98 -24.77 7.01
N LEU A 226 18.00 -25.64 7.12
CA LEU A 226 18.47 -26.47 6.02
C LEU A 226 18.27 -27.96 6.37
N VAL A 227 17.30 -28.59 5.73
CA VAL A 227 17.04 -30.02 5.87
C VAL A 227 17.88 -30.78 4.82
N THR A 228 18.85 -31.57 5.28
CA THR A 228 19.80 -32.29 4.40
C THR A 228 20.35 -33.53 5.08
N PRO A 229 20.56 -34.62 4.30
CA PRO A 229 21.26 -35.79 4.79
C PRO A 229 22.80 -35.63 4.79
N ASP A 230 23.34 -34.57 4.14
CA ASP A 230 24.77 -34.38 3.94
C ASP A 230 25.53 -34.18 5.24
N ASP A 231 26.78 -34.67 5.34
CA ASP A 231 27.71 -34.37 6.39
C ASP A 231 28.52 -33.13 6.04
N PHE A 232 28.68 -32.25 7.02
CA PHE A 232 29.42 -31.00 6.86
C PHE A 232 30.64 -30.98 7.78
N THR A 233 31.73 -30.36 7.29
CA THR A 233 32.89 -30.07 8.09
C THR A 233 32.56 -29.01 9.16
N PRO A 234 33.31 -28.94 10.27
CA PRO A 234 33.14 -27.88 11.26
C PRO A 234 33.20 -26.46 10.69
N ILE A 235 33.99 -26.24 9.64
CA ILE A 235 34.09 -24.93 8.95
C ILE A 235 32.78 -24.61 8.21
N GLN A 236 32.20 -25.59 7.50
CA GLN A 236 30.93 -25.42 6.83
C GLN A 236 29.80 -25.14 7.82
N LEU A 237 29.74 -25.87 8.93
CA LEU A 237 28.75 -25.66 10.00
C LEU A 237 28.92 -24.24 10.61
N ALA A 238 30.13 -23.80 10.87
CA ALA A 238 30.40 -22.43 11.33
C ALA A 238 29.97 -21.39 10.28
N GLY A 239 30.13 -21.69 8.97
CA GLY A 239 29.65 -20.86 7.88
C GLY A 239 28.13 -20.79 7.78
N PHE A 240 27.39 -21.87 8.08
CA PHE A 240 25.94 -21.83 8.19
C PHE A 240 25.49 -21.03 9.41
N ALA A 241 26.10 -21.26 10.56
CA ALA A 241 25.78 -20.55 11.80
C ALA A 241 26.00 -19.02 11.65
N SER A 242 27.08 -18.60 10.99
CA SER A 242 27.34 -17.17 10.71
C SER A 242 26.27 -16.53 9.82
N ARG A 243 25.58 -17.32 9.01
CA ARG A 243 24.44 -16.88 8.18
C ARG A 243 23.07 -17.09 8.85
N ASN A 244 23.05 -17.47 10.13
CA ASN A 244 21.87 -17.81 10.91
C ASN A 244 21.06 -18.97 10.30
N ILE A 245 21.76 -19.98 9.76
CA ILE A 245 21.16 -21.17 9.18
C ILE A 245 21.35 -22.35 10.13
N VAL A 246 20.26 -22.94 10.57
CA VAL A 246 20.21 -24.17 11.38
C VAL A 246 20.18 -25.38 10.47
N VAL A 247 21.17 -26.26 10.60
CA VAL A 247 21.22 -27.52 9.85
C VAL A 247 20.37 -28.57 10.57
N VAL A 248 19.39 -29.10 9.86
CA VAL A 248 18.48 -30.16 10.30
C VAL A 248 18.87 -31.43 9.59
N LYS A 249 19.57 -32.33 10.27
CA LYS A 249 20.08 -33.56 9.67
C LYS A 249 18.95 -34.55 9.36
N GLY A 250 18.80 -34.94 8.10
CA GLY A 250 17.82 -35.92 7.65
C GLY A 250 17.37 -35.74 6.22
N TYR A 251 16.67 -36.74 5.70
CA TYR A 251 15.98 -36.68 4.42
C TYR A 251 14.61 -36.00 4.54
N LEU A 252 13.96 -35.72 3.40
CA LEU A 252 12.58 -35.23 3.39
C LEU A 252 11.63 -36.18 4.18
N SER A 253 11.82 -37.51 4.04
CA SER A 253 11.05 -38.51 4.80
C SER A 253 11.18 -38.35 6.30
N ASP A 254 12.40 -38.09 6.81
CA ASP A 254 12.63 -37.87 8.24
C ASP A 254 11.98 -36.57 8.72
N PHE A 255 12.09 -35.51 7.89
CA PHE A 255 11.50 -34.21 8.21
C PHE A 255 9.98 -34.30 8.31
N VAL A 256 9.32 -34.96 7.34
CA VAL A 256 7.86 -35.14 7.37
C VAL A 256 7.42 -36.01 8.55
N GLN A 257 8.18 -37.05 8.90
CA GLN A 257 7.89 -37.86 10.11
C GLN A 257 8.04 -37.02 11.38
N TRP A 258 9.01 -36.10 11.41
CA TRP A 258 9.19 -35.20 12.54
C TRP A 258 8.02 -34.22 12.64
N LEU A 259 7.54 -33.64 11.52
CA LEU A 259 6.36 -32.80 11.47
C LEU A 259 5.13 -33.50 12.02
N ASP A 260 4.88 -34.74 11.55
CA ASP A 260 3.76 -35.56 12.02
C ASP A 260 3.77 -35.77 13.56
N LYS A 261 4.96 -35.93 14.15
CA LYS A 261 5.11 -36.10 15.61
C LYS A 261 5.03 -34.79 16.39
N ALA A 262 5.59 -33.71 15.82
CA ALA A 262 5.76 -32.45 16.53
C ALA A 262 4.50 -31.59 16.50
N ILE A 263 3.76 -31.61 15.37
CA ILE A 263 2.62 -30.72 15.13
C ILE A 263 1.34 -31.52 14.87
N GLY A 264 1.48 -32.73 14.31
CA GLY A 264 0.35 -33.58 13.87
C GLY A 264 0.38 -33.82 12.36
N PRO A 265 -0.55 -34.65 11.84
CA PRO A 265 -0.49 -35.16 10.47
C PRO A 265 -0.83 -34.14 9.40
N GLN A 266 -1.28 -32.95 9.79
CA GLN A 266 -1.59 -31.84 8.90
C GLN A 266 -1.70 -30.53 9.69
N VAL A 267 -1.49 -29.40 8.98
CA VAL A 267 -1.80 -28.04 9.46
C VAL A 267 -2.56 -27.32 8.34
N THR A 268 -3.83 -27.07 8.58
CA THR A 268 -4.70 -26.38 7.63
C THR A 268 -4.60 -24.85 7.76
N PRO A 269 -5.04 -24.07 6.77
CA PRO A 269 -5.17 -22.61 6.91
C PRO A 269 -6.01 -22.19 8.12
N LEU A 270 -7.04 -22.97 8.46
CA LEU A 270 -7.86 -22.71 9.64
C LEU A 270 -7.06 -22.87 10.93
N ASP A 271 -6.22 -23.91 11.04
CA ASP A 271 -5.37 -24.13 12.22
C ASP A 271 -4.41 -22.96 12.42
N VAL A 272 -3.77 -22.49 11.33
CA VAL A 272 -2.89 -21.31 11.35
C VAL A 272 -3.66 -20.06 11.78
N SER A 273 -4.82 -19.81 11.19
CA SER A 273 -5.62 -18.62 11.52
C SER A 273 -6.14 -18.68 12.97
N GLN A 274 -6.53 -19.86 13.47
CA GLN A 274 -6.92 -20.04 14.87
C GLN A 274 -5.75 -19.83 15.85
N SER A 275 -4.53 -20.20 15.47
CA SER A 275 -3.34 -19.94 16.28
C SER A 275 -3.15 -18.45 16.51
N ASN A 276 -3.37 -17.64 15.49
CA ASN A 276 -3.05 -16.21 15.45
C ASN A 276 -4.21 -15.27 15.81
N SER A 277 -5.48 -15.75 15.73
CA SER A 277 -6.66 -14.90 15.83
C SER A 277 -7.69 -15.36 16.84
N LEU A 278 -7.97 -14.52 17.84
CA LEU A 278 -9.09 -14.74 18.77
C LEU A 278 -10.44 -14.76 18.04
N PHE A 279 -10.60 -13.94 17.01
CA PHE A 279 -11.79 -13.91 16.19
C PHE A 279 -12.00 -15.26 15.50
N THR A 280 -10.98 -15.78 14.83
CA THR A 280 -11.07 -17.06 14.13
C THR A 280 -11.34 -18.23 15.07
N ARG A 281 -10.75 -18.23 16.26
CA ARG A 281 -11.07 -19.24 17.31
C ARG A 281 -12.55 -19.18 17.70
N LYS A 282 -13.09 -18.00 17.92
CA LYS A 282 -14.51 -17.81 18.26
C LYS A 282 -15.43 -18.18 17.10
N LEU A 283 -15.03 -17.85 15.88
CA LEU A 283 -15.74 -18.19 14.65
C LEU A 283 -15.85 -19.71 14.48
N ALA A 284 -14.72 -20.42 14.52
CA ALA A 284 -14.65 -21.86 14.33
C ALA A 284 -15.35 -22.66 15.46
N ALA A 285 -15.47 -22.09 16.65
CA ALA A 285 -16.22 -22.68 17.74
C ALA A 285 -17.75 -22.64 17.52
N ARG A 286 -18.25 -21.72 16.68
CA ARG A 286 -19.70 -21.52 16.42
C ARG A 286 -20.14 -22.02 15.05
N ILE A 287 -19.27 -21.92 14.04
CA ILE A 287 -19.57 -22.31 12.66
C ILE A 287 -18.36 -22.98 12.01
N THR A 288 -18.59 -23.76 10.96
CA THR A 288 -17.51 -24.23 10.08
C THR A 288 -17.27 -23.18 8.99
N PRO A 289 -16.16 -22.41 9.05
CA PRO A 289 -15.92 -21.37 8.06
C PRO A 289 -15.51 -21.97 6.72
N THR A 290 -15.92 -21.31 5.65
CA THR A 290 -15.43 -21.59 4.30
C THR A 290 -14.00 -21.06 4.13
N LYS A 291 -13.30 -21.51 3.09
CA LYS A 291 -11.95 -21.04 2.76
C LYS A 291 -11.87 -19.51 2.67
N SER A 292 -12.82 -18.88 1.95
CA SER A 292 -12.87 -17.42 1.81
C SER A 292 -13.14 -16.70 3.14
N GLU A 293 -13.91 -17.33 4.05
CA GLU A 293 -14.18 -16.78 5.38
C GLU A 293 -12.96 -16.86 6.30
N VAL A 294 -12.13 -17.90 6.19
CA VAL A 294 -10.84 -17.98 6.90
C VAL A 294 -9.92 -16.84 6.48
N ASP A 295 -9.79 -16.58 5.19
CA ASP A 295 -9.03 -15.46 4.65
C ASP A 295 -9.56 -14.09 5.13
N THR A 296 -10.89 -13.93 5.16
CA THR A 296 -11.53 -12.71 5.64
C THR A 296 -11.30 -12.51 7.14
N ALA A 297 -11.35 -13.58 7.92
CA ALA A 297 -11.17 -13.58 9.37
C ALA A 297 -9.81 -13.04 9.81
N ASP A 298 -8.76 -13.19 9.01
CA ASP A 298 -7.42 -12.67 9.31
C ASP A 298 -7.37 -11.13 9.33
N SER A 299 -8.33 -10.48 8.68
CA SER A 299 -8.47 -9.02 8.69
C SER A 299 -9.29 -8.48 9.86
N ILE A 300 -9.85 -9.34 10.71
CA ILE A 300 -10.74 -8.96 11.81
C ILE A 300 -10.05 -9.22 13.16
N VAL A 301 -10.01 -8.20 14.00
CA VAL A 301 -9.46 -8.27 15.36
C VAL A 301 -10.59 -8.13 16.37
N LEU A 302 -10.69 -9.07 17.30
CA LEU A 302 -11.59 -8.95 18.44
C LEU A 302 -10.87 -8.24 19.58
N HIS A 303 -11.43 -7.11 20.03
CA HIS A 303 -10.96 -6.38 21.19
C HIS A 303 -11.80 -6.71 22.43
N THR A 304 -11.12 -6.92 23.54
CA THR A 304 -11.74 -7.05 24.86
C THR A 304 -11.06 -6.07 25.82
N TRP A 305 -11.82 -5.62 26.81
CA TRP A 305 -11.24 -4.76 27.86
C TRP A 305 -10.07 -5.42 28.59
N LEU A 306 -10.19 -6.70 28.92
CA LEU A 306 -9.15 -7.43 29.67
C LEU A 306 -7.84 -7.55 28.87
N ASP A 307 -7.93 -7.94 27.60
CA ASP A 307 -6.76 -8.05 26.72
C ASP A 307 -6.11 -6.66 26.49
N THR A 308 -6.93 -5.64 26.23
CA THR A 308 -6.44 -4.27 26.00
C THR A 308 -5.76 -3.71 27.25
N LYS A 309 -6.32 -3.95 28.43
CA LYS A 309 -5.75 -3.56 29.72
C LYS A 309 -4.43 -4.31 29.99
N SER A 310 -4.39 -5.62 29.80
CA SER A 310 -3.17 -6.42 29.98
C SER A 310 -2.03 -5.90 29.10
N LYS A 311 -2.29 -5.68 27.82
CA LYS A 311 -1.32 -5.09 26.87
C LYS A 311 -0.86 -3.69 27.26
N ALA A 312 -1.74 -2.88 27.87
CA ALA A 312 -1.37 -1.55 28.37
C ALA A 312 -0.45 -1.63 29.61
N GLU A 313 -0.70 -2.60 30.50
CA GLU A 313 0.10 -2.84 31.69
C GLU A 313 1.51 -3.35 31.39
N GLU A 314 1.74 -3.96 30.22
CA GLU A 314 3.09 -4.32 29.75
C GLU A 314 3.98 -3.11 29.43
N LEU A 315 3.40 -1.93 29.24
CA LEU A 315 4.15 -0.69 29.01
C LEU A 315 4.70 -0.14 30.33
N GLN A 316 5.93 -0.49 30.67
CA GLN A 316 6.61 -0.08 31.89
C GLN A 316 8.00 0.52 31.61
N GLY A 317 8.53 1.27 32.55
CA GLY A 317 9.90 1.78 32.53
C GLY A 317 10.25 2.61 31.28
N LEU A 318 11.40 2.33 30.68
CA LEU A 318 11.91 3.02 29.49
C LEU A 318 10.97 2.88 28.27
N ALA A 319 10.43 1.69 28.03
CA ALA A 319 9.50 1.45 26.91
C ALA A 319 8.26 2.34 27.01
N ARG A 320 7.74 2.57 28.22
CA ARG A 320 6.64 3.48 28.44
C ARG A 320 7.01 4.93 28.12
N ALA A 321 8.17 5.38 28.54
CA ALA A 321 8.63 6.74 28.29
C ALA A 321 8.85 7.00 26.80
N GLU A 322 9.44 6.05 26.08
CA GLU A 322 9.65 6.12 24.63
C GLU A 322 8.32 6.18 23.84
N VAL A 323 7.39 5.30 24.17
CA VAL A 323 6.06 5.28 23.54
C VAL A 323 5.29 6.57 23.84
N ALA A 324 5.37 7.07 25.09
CA ALA A 324 4.72 8.33 25.46
C ALA A 324 5.33 9.51 24.70
N ARG A 325 6.64 9.56 24.61
CA ARG A 325 7.34 10.60 23.86
C ARG A 325 6.97 10.57 22.39
N ALA A 326 7.06 9.39 21.75
CA ALA A 326 6.71 9.20 20.35
C ALA A 326 5.27 9.68 20.06
N PHE A 327 4.31 9.31 20.91
CA PHE A 327 2.93 9.76 20.78
C PHE A 327 2.78 11.29 20.89
N LEU A 328 3.38 11.89 21.91
CA LEU A 328 3.34 13.36 22.11
C LEU A 328 4.09 14.13 21.02
N GLU A 329 5.01 13.48 20.35
CA GLU A 329 5.70 13.99 19.15
C GLU A 329 4.92 13.77 17.85
N GLY A 330 3.80 13.03 17.89
CA GLY A 330 2.83 12.95 16.80
C GLY A 330 2.65 11.59 16.16
N PHE A 331 3.22 10.50 16.69
CA PHE A 331 2.90 9.16 16.18
C PHE A 331 1.44 8.78 16.43
N PRO A 332 0.84 7.97 15.53
CA PRO A 332 -0.56 7.56 15.66
C PRO A 332 -0.81 6.81 16.98
N PRO A 333 -1.99 6.97 17.59
CA PRO A 333 -2.36 6.18 18.75
C PRO A 333 -2.60 4.71 18.38
N THR A 334 -2.34 3.82 19.35
CA THR A 334 -2.73 2.40 19.28
C THR A 334 -3.73 2.11 20.39
N TRP A 335 -4.47 1.01 20.31
CA TRP A 335 -5.37 0.53 21.38
C TRP A 335 -4.63 0.41 22.72
N LYS A 336 -3.44 -0.19 22.67
CA LYS A 336 -2.55 -0.35 23.83
C LYS A 336 -2.22 1.00 24.50
N LEU A 337 -1.85 2.00 23.70
CA LEU A 337 -1.52 3.34 24.19
C LEU A 337 -2.76 4.08 24.69
N ALA A 338 -3.88 4.01 23.97
CA ALA A 338 -5.12 4.71 24.33
C ALA A 338 -5.72 4.18 25.63
N ALA A 339 -5.39 2.95 26.04
CA ALA A 339 -5.79 2.35 27.31
C ALA A 339 -4.93 2.81 28.52
N THR A 340 -3.81 3.52 28.26
CA THR A 340 -2.97 4.08 29.33
C THR A 340 -3.47 5.47 29.76
N ASP A 341 -2.83 6.01 30.81
CA ASP A 341 -3.01 7.41 31.23
C ASP A 341 -2.16 8.42 30.42
N ILE A 342 -1.38 7.95 29.42
CA ILE A 342 -0.50 8.83 28.61
C ILE A 342 -1.32 9.84 27.80
N PRO A 343 -2.30 9.41 26.94
CA PRO A 343 -3.15 10.38 26.28
C PRO A 343 -4.11 11.06 27.27
N VAL A 344 -4.19 12.38 27.20
CA VAL A 344 -5.11 13.14 28.02
C VAL A 344 -6.55 12.87 27.58
N TRP A 345 -7.43 12.67 28.55
CA TRP A 345 -8.87 12.66 28.32
C TRP A 345 -9.35 14.09 28.19
N LEU A 346 -9.59 14.55 26.97
CA LEU A 346 -10.01 15.93 26.71
C LEU A 346 -11.48 16.15 27.05
N THR A 347 -11.85 17.37 27.34
CA THR A 347 -13.25 17.76 27.58
C THR A 347 -14.16 17.29 26.44
N LYS A 348 -13.74 17.48 25.20
CA LYS A 348 -14.45 17.03 24.00
C LYS A 348 -14.56 15.50 23.87
N THR A 349 -13.67 14.76 24.50
CA THR A 349 -13.75 13.29 24.56
C THR A 349 -14.94 12.82 25.39
N THR A 350 -15.34 13.58 26.42
CA THR A 350 -16.53 13.26 27.21
C THR A 350 -17.82 13.40 26.38
N GLU A 351 -17.91 14.45 25.58
CA GLU A 351 -19.05 14.64 24.68
C GLU A 351 -19.08 13.56 23.61
N LEU A 352 -17.91 13.25 23.03
CA LEU A 352 -17.78 12.17 22.05
C LEU A 352 -18.22 10.82 22.65
N TYR A 353 -17.77 10.50 23.86
CA TYR A 353 -18.15 9.25 24.52
C TYR A 353 -19.67 9.15 24.72
N THR A 354 -20.32 10.26 25.12
CA THR A 354 -21.78 10.29 25.29
C THR A 354 -22.50 10.07 23.96
N ALA A 355 -22.09 10.77 22.90
CA ALA A 355 -22.65 10.62 21.58
C ALA A 355 -22.46 9.19 21.00
N LEU A 356 -21.25 8.64 21.15
CA LEU A 356 -20.92 7.27 20.73
C LEU A 356 -21.79 6.24 21.46
N SER A 357 -21.90 6.35 22.78
CA SER A 357 -22.69 5.41 23.58
C SER A 357 -24.17 5.48 23.24
N SER A 358 -24.70 6.67 22.98
CA SER A 358 -26.08 6.89 22.53
C SER A 358 -26.32 6.26 21.16
N SER A 359 -25.42 6.46 20.20
CA SER A 359 -25.52 5.90 18.84
C SER A 359 -25.49 4.37 18.85
N ILE A 360 -24.62 3.75 19.66
CA ILE A 360 -24.59 2.29 19.83
C ILE A 360 -25.88 1.79 20.47
N ALA A 361 -26.39 2.48 21.51
CA ALA A 361 -27.65 2.10 22.17
C ALA A 361 -28.86 2.23 21.24
N SER A 362 -28.86 3.23 20.34
CA SER A 362 -29.87 3.42 19.30
C SER A 362 -29.70 2.44 18.13
N ARG A 363 -28.62 1.68 18.10
CA ARG A 363 -28.24 0.75 17.02
C ARG A 363 -28.15 1.44 15.65
N ASP A 364 -27.55 2.65 15.64
CA ASP A 364 -27.28 3.35 14.39
C ASP A 364 -26.38 2.49 13.48
N ARG A 365 -26.57 2.58 12.17
CA ARG A 365 -25.74 1.81 11.23
C ARG A 365 -24.29 2.24 11.24
N MET A 366 -24.07 3.56 11.32
CA MET A 366 -22.73 4.14 11.33
C MET A 366 -22.64 5.32 12.29
N PHE A 367 -21.53 5.37 13.03
CA PHE A 367 -21.10 6.53 13.81
C PHE A 367 -19.75 7.03 13.27
N LEU A 368 -19.71 8.28 12.82
CA LEU A 368 -18.49 8.83 12.21
C LEU A 368 -18.01 10.09 12.93
N VAL A 369 -16.74 10.07 13.32
CA VAL A 369 -16.07 11.21 13.93
C VAL A 369 -15.26 11.95 12.89
N TYR A 370 -15.57 13.22 12.62
CA TYR A 370 -14.78 14.02 11.69
C TYR A 370 -14.14 15.23 12.37
N GLY A 371 -13.03 15.70 11.80
CA GLY A 371 -12.27 16.83 12.33
C GLY A 371 -10.97 17.06 11.57
N GLN A 372 -10.26 18.13 11.93
CA GLN A 372 -8.99 18.46 11.26
C GLN A 372 -7.89 17.41 11.53
N ALA A 373 -6.89 17.35 10.65
CA ALA A 373 -5.68 16.54 10.88
C ALA A 373 -4.96 17.05 12.14
N GLY A 374 -4.52 16.12 13.01
CA GLY A 374 -3.82 16.47 14.26
C GLY A 374 -4.71 17.03 15.38
N SER A 375 -6.06 16.96 15.26
CA SER A 375 -6.97 17.38 16.32
C SER A 375 -7.06 16.42 17.52
N GLY A 376 -6.54 15.21 17.42
CA GLY A 376 -6.65 14.17 18.45
C GLY A 376 -7.89 13.27 18.34
N LYS A 377 -8.72 13.40 17.28
CA LYS A 377 -9.97 12.65 17.11
C LYS A 377 -9.83 11.13 17.21
N THR A 378 -8.79 10.56 16.59
CA THR A 378 -8.55 9.11 16.62
C THR A 378 -8.20 8.64 18.02
N THR A 379 -7.39 9.40 18.75
CA THR A 379 -7.07 9.12 20.16
C THR A 379 -8.33 9.15 21.04
N ALA A 380 -9.13 10.20 20.91
CA ALA A 380 -10.37 10.37 21.66
C ALA A 380 -11.38 9.25 21.32
N LEU A 381 -11.46 8.83 20.06
CA LEU A 381 -12.33 7.75 19.62
C LEU A 381 -11.91 6.41 20.24
N LEU A 382 -10.63 6.06 20.18
CA LEU A 382 -10.11 4.83 20.79
C LEU A 382 -10.30 4.84 22.32
N GLN A 383 -10.03 5.96 22.99
CA GLN A 383 -10.30 6.11 24.44
C GLN A 383 -11.78 5.90 24.77
N SER A 384 -12.69 6.47 23.96
CA SER A 384 -14.14 6.33 24.14
C SER A 384 -14.58 4.88 23.94
N MET A 385 -14.05 4.18 22.94
CA MET A 385 -14.34 2.77 22.69
C MET A 385 -13.81 1.87 23.82
N ILE A 386 -12.60 2.13 24.32
CA ILE A 386 -12.03 1.40 25.45
C ILE A 386 -12.88 1.57 26.71
N ARG A 387 -13.33 2.81 26.99
CA ARG A 387 -14.26 3.06 28.08
C ARG A 387 -15.59 2.34 27.88
N PHE A 388 -16.13 2.36 26.67
CA PHE A 388 -17.35 1.64 26.32
C PHE A 388 -17.22 0.14 26.58
N MET A 389 -16.12 -0.50 26.13
CA MET A 389 -15.85 -1.92 26.39
C MET A 389 -15.76 -2.25 27.88
N ARG A 390 -15.23 -1.33 28.69
CA ARG A 390 -15.14 -1.51 30.13
C ARG A 390 -16.51 -1.46 30.82
N GLU A 391 -17.37 -0.54 30.39
CA GLU A 391 -18.67 -0.29 30.98
C GLU A 391 -19.78 -1.19 30.41
N ASN A 392 -19.58 -1.76 29.19
CA ASN A 392 -20.59 -2.54 28.44
C ASN A 392 -20.01 -3.85 27.90
N THR A 393 -19.74 -4.79 28.79
CA THR A 393 -19.08 -6.07 28.45
C THR A 393 -19.91 -7.00 27.59
N SER A 394 -21.19 -6.75 27.42
CA SER A 394 -22.10 -7.54 26.57
C SER A 394 -21.96 -7.26 25.08
N TYR A 395 -21.36 -6.12 24.70
CA TYR A 395 -21.17 -5.76 23.31
C TYR A 395 -19.80 -6.25 22.83
N PRO A 396 -19.74 -7.15 21.84
CA PRO A 396 -18.47 -7.49 21.20
C PRO A 396 -17.97 -6.34 20.33
N VAL A 397 -16.69 -6.01 20.47
CA VAL A 397 -16.06 -4.93 19.73
C VAL A 397 -15.00 -5.51 18.79
N TYR A 398 -15.14 -5.24 17.52
CA TYR A 398 -14.24 -5.69 16.45
C TYR A 398 -13.54 -4.51 15.79
N GLU A 399 -12.34 -4.77 15.29
CA GLU A 399 -11.64 -3.88 14.37
C GLU A 399 -11.46 -4.59 13.04
N ILE A 400 -11.80 -3.92 11.93
CA ILE A 400 -11.43 -4.36 10.59
C ILE A 400 -10.17 -3.62 10.20
N LYS A 401 -9.08 -4.36 9.94
CA LYS A 401 -7.80 -3.80 9.56
C LYS A 401 -7.92 -3.01 8.26
N SER A 402 -7.14 -1.95 8.13
CA SER A 402 -7.14 -1.10 6.94
C SER A 402 -6.67 -1.81 5.65
N ASP A 403 -5.99 -2.93 5.75
CA ASP A 403 -5.56 -3.79 4.63
C ASP A 403 -6.55 -4.91 4.28
N ALA A 404 -7.72 -4.98 4.96
CA ALA A 404 -8.77 -5.94 4.65
C ALA A 404 -9.16 -5.88 3.16
N LYS A 405 -9.31 -7.03 2.51
CA LYS A 405 -9.62 -7.15 1.08
C LYS A 405 -10.99 -6.56 0.75
N SER A 406 -11.98 -6.81 1.60
CA SER A 406 -13.37 -6.39 1.45
C SER A 406 -13.95 -6.02 2.80
N LEU A 407 -14.42 -4.78 2.92
CA LEU A 407 -15.17 -4.34 4.09
C LEU A 407 -16.47 -5.13 4.23
N ARG A 408 -17.20 -5.28 3.13
CA ARG A 408 -18.47 -6.02 3.05
C ARG A 408 -18.33 -7.44 3.60
N SER A 409 -17.39 -8.23 3.06
CA SER A 409 -17.19 -9.62 3.50
C SER A 409 -16.82 -9.70 4.99
N SER A 410 -16.05 -8.73 5.50
CA SER A 410 -15.71 -8.67 6.92
C SER A 410 -16.92 -8.35 7.79
N LEU A 411 -17.76 -7.40 7.39
CA LEU A 411 -19.00 -7.05 8.09
C LEU A 411 -20.01 -8.21 8.06
N GLU A 412 -20.19 -8.83 6.90
CA GLU A 412 -21.06 -10.01 6.74
C GLU A 412 -20.60 -11.18 7.62
N LEU A 413 -19.30 -11.41 7.74
CA LEU A 413 -18.75 -12.47 8.59
C LEU A 413 -18.96 -12.20 10.09
N ILE A 414 -18.79 -10.95 10.52
CA ILE A 414 -19.10 -10.54 11.90
C ILE A 414 -20.61 -10.71 12.16
N HIS A 415 -21.46 -10.27 11.25
CA HIS A 415 -22.91 -10.42 11.38
C HIS A 415 -23.31 -11.89 11.43
N LYS A 416 -22.73 -12.76 10.60
CA LYS A 416 -22.96 -14.20 10.61
C LYS A 416 -22.61 -14.84 11.97
N LEU A 417 -21.56 -14.33 12.63
CA LEU A 417 -21.17 -14.79 13.98
C LEU A 417 -22.15 -14.34 15.06
N HIS A 418 -22.82 -13.17 14.87
CA HIS A 418 -23.67 -12.51 15.87
C HIS A 418 -25.10 -12.26 15.36
N LYS A 419 -25.76 -13.31 14.84
CA LYS A 419 -27.09 -13.18 14.23
C LYS A 419 -28.13 -12.46 15.10
N ASP A 420 -28.08 -12.70 16.42
CA ASP A 420 -29.06 -12.21 17.39
C ASP A 420 -28.48 -11.17 18.37
N GLU A 421 -27.20 -10.89 18.28
CA GLU A 421 -26.48 -9.95 19.15
C GLU A 421 -26.04 -8.73 18.36
N HIS A 422 -26.09 -7.55 18.99
CA HIS A 422 -25.56 -6.35 18.36
C HIS A 422 -24.04 -6.26 18.57
N ALA A 423 -23.27 -6.06 17.49
CA ALA A 423 -21.83 -5.91 17.58
C ALA A 423 -21.39 -4.50 17.14
N VAL A 424 -20.26 -4.05 17.69
CA VAL A 424 -19.63 -2.77 17.39
C VAL A 424 -18.39 -3.05 16.53
N VAL A 425 -18.25 -2.35 15.40
CA VAL A 425 -17.16 -2.58 14.45
C VAL A 425 -16.40 -1.30 14.19
N TYR A 426 -15.17 -1.23 14.64
CA TYR A 426 -14.27 -0.13 14.33
C TYR A 426 -13.60 -0.32 12.96
N VAL A 427 -13.72 0.71 12.14
CA VAL A 427 -13.11 0.77 10.81
C VAL A 427 -12.33 2.09 10.74
N GLY A 428 -11.06 2.06 10.95
CA GLY A 428 -10.16 3.20 11.12
C GLY A 428 -10.57 4.47 10.34
N ASP A 429 -9.98 4.68 9.17
CA ASP A 429 -10.22 5.87 8.34
C ASP A 429 -11.20 5.54 7.20
N ALA A 430 -12.39 6.15 7.22
CA ALA A 430 -13.46 5.87 6.25
C ALA A 430 -13.04 6.06 4.79
N ILE A 431 -12.19 7.05 4.49
CA ILE A 431 -11.73 7.34 3.13
C ILE A 431 -10.94 6.18 2.51
N LEU A 432 -10.30 5.34 3.32
CA LEU A 432 -9.54 4.20 2.82
C LEU A 432 -10.43 3.09 2.23
N PHE A 433 -11.73 3.07 2.54
CA PHE A 433 -12.68 2.09 2.01
C PHE A 433 -13.35 2.56 0.71
N GLY A 434 -13.12 3.81 0.31
CA GLY A 434 -13.48 4.34 -1.01
C GLY A 434 -14.97 4.43 -1.28
N ASP A 435 -15.29 4.27 -2.55
CA ASP A 435 -16.64 4.54 -3.08
C ASP A 435 -17.67 3.49 -2.69
N LEU A 436 -17.25 2.31 -2.24
CA LEU A 436 -18.13 1.18 -1.87
C LEU A 436 -18.62 1.22 -0.42
N LEU A 437 -18.19 2.23 0.38
CA LEU A 437 -18.53 2.31 1.81
C LEU A 437 -20.05 2.29 2.06
N GLU A 438 -20.81 2.98 1.24
CA GLU A 438 -22.28 3.03 1.34
C GLU A 438 -22.89 1.65 1.09
N GLU A 439 -22.59 1.02 -0.04
CA GLU A 439 -23.09 -0.30 -0.40
C GLU A 439 -22.73 -1.32 0.66
N ASP A 440 -21.49 -1.30 1.15
CA ASP A 440 -20.97 -2.22 2.17
C ASP A 440 -21.77 -2.12 3.48
N ILE A 441 -22.16 -0.90 3.89
CA ILE A 441 -22.92 -0.68 5.13
C ILE A 441 -24.41 -0.98 4.94
N LEU A 442 -25.00 -0.62 3.79
CA LEU A 442 -26.42 -0.81 3.53
C LEU A 442 -26.83 -2.26 3.28
N THR A 443 -25.90 -3.13 2.90
CA THR A 443 -26.18 -4.57 2.68
C THR A 443 -26.55 -5.32 3.95
N LEU A 444 -26.17 -4.79 5.11
CA LEU A 444 -26.48 -5.43 6.39
C LEU A 444 -27.87 -5.04 6.89
N PRO A 445 -28.56 -5.93 7.62
CA PRO A 445 -29.79 -5.59 8.31
C PRO A 445 -29.63 -4.40 9.26
N ALA A 446 -30.60 -3.49 9.28
CA ALA A 446 -30.58 -2.38 10.22
C ALA A 446 -30.51 -2.87 11.68
N GLY A 447 -29.66 -2.24 12.49
CA GLY A 447 -29.52 -2.57 13.91
C GLY A 447 -28.74 -3.84 14.23
N SER A 448 -28.14 -4.52 13.23
CA SER A 448 -27.28 -5.70 13.46
C SER A 448 -25.88 -5.32 13.93
N LEU A 449 -25.29 -4.30 13.32
CA LEU A 449 -23.98 -3.78 13.63
C LEU A 449 -24.00 -2.25 13.69
N THR A 450 -23.14 -1.66 14.55
CA THR A 450 -22.78 -0.24 14.44
C THR A 450 -21.34 -0.12 13.98
N VAL A 451 -21.14 0.46 12.77
CA VAL A 451 -19.81 0.73 12.22
C VAL A 451 -19.32 2.07 12.74
N ILE A 452 -18.14 2.08 13.34
CA ILE A 452 -17.49 3.28 13.90
C ILE A 452 -16.28 3.62 13.06
N SER A 453 -16.20 4.87 12.59
CA SER A 453 -15.09 5.31 11.73
C SER A 453 -14.71 6.76 11.98
N SER A 454 -13.63 7.21 11.35
CA SER A 454 -13.19 8.60 11.39
C SER A 454 -12.87 9.12 10.00
N ALA A 455 -12.98 10.47 9.83
CA ALA A 455 -12.62 11.15 8.59
C ALA A 455 -12.05 12.54 8.88
N ARG A 456 -11.47 13.19 7.87
CA ARG A 456 -11.19 14.63 7.95
C ARG A 456 -12.44 15.43 7.60
N THR A 457 -12.52 16.66 8.11
CA THR A 457 -13.63 17.56 7.79
C THR A 457 -13.82 17.75 6.28
N SER A 458 -12.71 17.90 5.53
CA SER A 458 -12.77 18.06 4.07
C SER A 458 -13.24 16.81 3.34
N GLU A 459 -12.88 15.63 3.83
CA GLU A 459 -13.28 14.33 3.25
C GLU A 459 -14.73 14.02 3.58
N TRP A 460 -15.11 14.23 4.85
CA TRP A 460 -16.49 14.10 5.25
C TRP A 460 -17.40 14.91 4.33
N ARG A 461 -17.20 16.23 4.28
CA ARG A 461 -18.05 17.16 3.54
C ARG A 461 -18.02 16.99 2.02
N ARG A 462 -16.88 16.59 1.44
CA ARG A 462 -16.75 16.49 -0.03
C ARG A 462 -17.13 15.12 -0.59
N HIS A 463 -16.83 14.05 0.15
CA HIS A 463 -16.89 12.68 -0.40
C HIS A 463 -17.82 11.75 0.38
N ILE A 464 -17.80 11.78 1.72
CA ILE A 464 -18.44 10.74 2.55
C ILE A 464 -19.88 11.13 2.93
N GLU A 465 -20.11 12.37 3.37
CA GLU A 465 -21.39 12.85 3.86
C GLU A 465 -22.53 12.67 2.85
N ARG A 466 -22.25 12.88 1.57
CA ARG A 466 -23.24 12.73 0.49
C ARG A 466 -23.66 11.29 0.26
N ARG A 467 -22.81 10.33 0.61
CA ARG A 467 -23.01 8.90 0.36
C ARG A 467 -23.67 8.20 1.52
N VAL A 468 -23.19 8.48 2.73
CA VAL A 468 -23.64 7.77 3.93
C VAL A 468 -24.25 8.70 4.98
N GLY A 469 -24.43 9.98 4.68
CA GLY A 469 -24.94 10.96 5.66
C GLY A 469 -26.30 10.56 6.23
N ASP A 470 -27.21 10.06 5.41
CA ASP A 470 -28.55 9.66 5.81
C ASP A 470 -28.60 8.44 6.75
N VAL A 471 -27.53 7.65 6.78
CA VAL A 471 -27.41 6.45 7.63
C VAL A 471 -26.34 6.59 8.71
N THR A 472 -25.77 7.78 8.85
CA THR A 472 -24.63 8.08 9.72
C THR A 472 -24.97 9.11 10.77
N THR A 473 -24.79 8.75 12.03
CA THR A 473 -24.71 9.73 13.13
C THR A 473 -23.29 10.29 13.15
N SER A 474 -23.14 11.56 12.84
CA SER A 474 -21.84 12.22 12.74
C SER A 474 -21.53 13.08 13.95
N PHE A 475 -20.25 13.13 14.35
CA PHE A 475 -19.75 13.95 15.45
C PHE A 475 -18.54 14.77 14.99
N GLU A 476 -18.63 16.09 15.14
CA GLU A 476 -17.49 16.98 14.85
C GLU A 476 -16.57 17.07 16.05
N PHE A 477 -15.37 16.48 15.94
CA PHE A 477 -14.33 16.59 16.94
C PHE A 477 -13.48 17.83 16.65
N GLN A 478 -13.88 18.91 17.31
CA GLN A 478 -13.19 20.20 17.20
C GLN A 478 -12.01 20.28 18.19
N ARG A 479 -11.64 21.43 18.57
CA ARG A 479 -10.48 21.88 19.31
C ARG A 479 -10.45 21.41 20.77
N PHE A 480 -9.26 21.30 21.34
CA PHE A 480 -9.11 21.26 22.79
C PHE A 480 -9.43 22.65 23.39
N VAL A 481 -9.84 22.69 24.64
CA VAL A 481 -10.26 23.91 25.35
C VAL A 481 -9.28 24.29 26.45
N SER A 482 -9.44 25.47 27.03
CA SER A 482 -8.58 25.98 28.13
C SER A 482 -8.49 25.01 29.32
N ASP A 483 -9.57 24.31 29.63
CA ASP A 483 -9.66 23.37 30.74
C ASP A 483 -8.74 22.15 30.55
N ASP A 484 -8.41 21.82 29.29
CA ASP A 484 -7.51 20.73 28.95
C ASP A 484 -6.02 21.11 29.13
N HIS A 485 -5.70 22.40 29.20
CA HIS A 485 -4.31 22.89 29.23
C HIS A 485 -3.49 22.31 30.38
N ALA A 486 -4.06 22.30 31.61
CA ALA A 486 -3.33 21.80 32.79
C ALA A 486 -2.90 20.35 32.63
N ALA A 487 -3.79 19.48 32.14
CA ALA A 487 -3.50 18.06 31.91
C ALA A 487 -2.51 17.86 30.78
N LEU A 488 -2.61 18.61 29.68
CA LEU A 488 -1.67 18.55 28.56
C LEU A 488 -0.26 19.01 29.00
N ILE A 489 -0.16 20.10 29.79
CA ILE A 489 1.10 20.59 30.34
C ILE A 489 1.76 19.53 31.22
N ASP A 490 0.98 18.90 32.11
CA ASP A 490 1.48 17.82 32.98
C ASP A 490 2.10 16.67 32.17
N ARG A 491 1.42 16.20 31.11
CA ARG A 491 1.92 15.14 30.26
C ARG A 491 3.19 15.53 29.49
N LEU A 492 3.25 16.76 28.97
CA LEU A 492 4.46 17.27 28.31
C LEU A 492 5.65 17.33 29.27
N LEU A 493 5.45 17.88 30.48
CA LEU A 493 6.49 17.97 31.50
C LEU A 493 6.98 16.59 31.98
N LYS A 494 6.09 15.60 31.99
CA LYS A 494 6.40 14.25 32.45
C LYS A 494 7.21 13.45 31.43
N TYR A 495 6.87 13.52 30.15
CA TYR A 495 7.38 12.59 29.14
C TYR A 495 8.29 13.22 28.08
N VAL A 496 8.20 14.55 27.86
CA VAL A 496 9.01 15.20 26.83
C VAL A 496 10.14 16.01 27.43
N PRO A 497 11.39 15.80 26.99
CA PRO A 497 12.51 16.65 27.36
C PRO A 497 12.37 18.00 26.66
N ALA A 498 11.78 18.96 27.34
CA ALA A 498 11.50 20.31 26.84
C ALA A 498 12.11 21.37 27.78
N PRO A 499 13.44 21.61 27.74
CA PRO A 499 14.11 22.54 28.67
C PRO A 499 13.56 23.97 28.60
N TYR A 500 13.23 24.44 27.41
CA TYR A 500 12.63 25.76 27.22
C TYR A 500 11.25 25.85 27.90
N PHE A 501 10.37 24.91 27.65
CA PHE A 501 9.01 24.88 28.19
C PHE A 501 9.01 24.77 29.72
N ARG A 502 10.01 24.07 30.30
CA ARG A 502 10.18 23.94 31.76
C ARG A 502 10.54 25.26 32.43
N LYS A 503 11.20 26.18 31.73
CA LYS A 503 11.59 27.50 32.25
C LYS A 503 10.43 28.50 32.23
N LEU A 504 9.36 28.26 31.47
CA LEU A 504 8.22 29.14 31.37
C LEU A 504 7.35 29.06 32.64
N SER A 505 6.70 30.19 33.00
CA SER A 505 5.69 30.22 34.08
C SER A 505 4.43 29.40 33.66
N PRO A 506 3.60 28.95 34.60
CA PRO A 506 2.36 28.25 34.27
C PRO A 506 1.46 29.00 33.29
N SER A 507 1.33 30.33 33.43
CA SER A 507 0.55 31.18 32.52
C SER A 507 1.16 31.23 31.12
N GLN A 508 2.47 31.37 30.99
CA GLN A 508 3.17 31.35 29.71
C GLN A 508 3.06 30.01 29.02
N ARG A 509 3.07 28.89 29.77
CA ARG A 509 2.84 27.54 29.17
C ARG A 509 1.43 27.44 28.59
N ALA A 510 0.43 27.90 29.31
CA ALA A 510 -0.96 27.90 28.83
C ALA A 510 -1.13 28.81 27.60
N GLU A 511 -0.53 30.00 27.60
CA GLU A 511 -0.56 30.92 26.48
C GLU A 511 0.12 30.29 25.23
N LYS A 512 1.25 29.56 25.41
CA LYS A 512 1.95 28.88 24.37
C LYS A 512 1.10 27.79 23.71
N LEU A 513 0.32 27.01 24.49
CA LEU A 513 -0.63 26.03 23.96
C LEU A 513 -1.77 26.72 23.20
N ALA A 514 -2.32 27.82 23.73
CA ALA A 514 -3.41 28.57 23.11
C ALA A 514 -3.00 29.25 21.78
N SER A 515 -1.72 29.61 21.61
CA SER A 515 -1.23 30.35 20.43
C SER A 515 -1.25 29.56 19.12
N SER A 516 -1.37 28.24 19.20
CA SER A 516 -1.24 27.31 18.04
C SER A 516 -2.54 27.08 17.27
N LYS A 517 -3.50 28.00 17.34
CA LYS A 517 -4.78 27.97 16.62
C LYS A 517 -5.56 26.64 16.77
N ASP A 518 -5.49 26.05 17.95
CA ASP A 518 -6.29 24.89 18.37
C ASP A 518 -5.99 23.57 17.61
N GLN A 519 -4.83 23.45 17.00
CA GLN A 519 -4.33 22.18 16.48
C GLN A 519 -3.43 21.53 17.53
N LEU A 520 -3.94 20.48 18.18
CA LEU A 520 -3.27 19.83 19.31
C LEU A 520 -1.82 19.42 19.00
N LEU A 521 -1.56 18.84 17.83
CA LEU A 521 -0.21 18.44 17.45
C LEU A 521 0.74 19.63 17.33
N ILE A 522 0.29 20.72 16.70
CA ILE A 522 1.10 21.94 16.54
C ILE A 522 1.36 22.54 17.91
N ALA A 523 0.33 22.61 18.77
CA ALA A 523 0.43 23.10 20.14
C ALA A 523 1.50 22.33 20.93
N LEU A 524 1.45 21.00 20.87
CA LEU A 524 2.41 20.15 21.58
C LEU A 524 3.85 20.35 21.09
N LYS A 525 4.05 20.46 19.77
CA LYS A 525 5.38 20.70 19.17
C LYS A 525 5.91 22.11 19.44
N GLU A 526 5.11 23.15 19.26
CA GLU A 526 5.53 24.54 19.52
C GLU A 526 5.74 24.80 21.02
N ALA A 527 5.00 24.14 21.91
CA ALA A 527 5.17 24.25 23.34
C ALA A 527 6.56 23.75 23.80
N THR A 528 7.10 22.75 23.13
CA THR A 528 8.38 22.15 23.50
C THR A 528 9.60 22.87 22.92
N SER A 529 9.40 23.85 22.04
CA SER A 529 10.47 24.60 21.36
C SER A 529 10.31 26.11 21.53
N SER A 530 11.43 26.83 21.40
CA SER A 530 11.42 28.30 21.31
C SER A 530 11.02 28.84 19.94
N GLU A 531 10.92 27.97 18.93
CA GLU A 531 10.69 28.30 17.55
C GLU A 531 9.29 27.86 17.06
N ARG A 532 8.88 28.40 15.92
CA ARG A 532 7.62 28.02 15.26
C ARG A 532 7.75 26.62 14.66
N PHE A 533 6.65 25.88 14.62
CA PHE A 533 6.53 24.53 14.09
C PHE A 533 7.19 24.34 12.70
N THR A 534 6.99 25.30 11.81
CA THR A 534 7.54 25.28 10.43
C THR A 534 9.07 25.29 10.42
N LYS A 535 9.69 26.11 11.31
CA LYS A 535 11.15 26.19 11.38
C LYS A 535 11.77 24.95 12.01
N ILE A 536 11.15 24.43 13.09
CA ILE A 536 11.60 23.19 13.72
C ILE A 536 11.67 22.04 12.72
N ILE A 537 10.65 21.91 11.87
CA ILE A 537 10.59 20.83 10.86
C ILE A 537 11.65 21.03 9.78
N ALA A 538 11.83 22.28 9.32
CA ALA A 538 12.85 22.59 8.33
C ALA A 538 14.25 22.25 8.87
N ASP A 539 14.55 22.72 10.09
CA ASP A 539 15.84 22.47 10.73
C ASP A 539 16.05 20.94 10.98
N GLU A 540 15.02 20.21 11.39
CA GLU A 540 15.13 18.74 11.56
C GLU A 540 15.45 18.04 10.23
N TYR A 541 14.83 18.45 9.13
CA TYR A 541 15.08 17.87 7.80
C TYR A 541 16.46 18.23 7.25
N GLU A 542 16.86 19.51 7.37
CA GLU A 542 18.15 20.00 6.87
C GLU A 542 19.33 19.41 7.64
N ASN A 543 19.16 19.18 8.95
CA ASN A 543 20.18 18.60 9.83
C ASN A 543 20.27 17.07 9.77
N LEU A 544 19.49 16.39 8.92
CA LEU A 544 19.69 14.95 8.69
C LEU A 544 21.10 14.69 8.14
N PRO A 545 21.81 13.68 8.67
CA PRO A 545 23.25 13.54 8.45
C PRO A 545 23.64 13.23 7.00
N ASP A 546 22.74 12.65 6.21
CA ASP A 546 23.02 12.17 4.86
C ASP A 546 21.82 12.33 3.92
N ASP A 547 22.09 12.43 2.61
CA ASP A 547 21.06 12.45 1.57
C ASP A 547 20.23 11.15 1.59
N ASP A 548 20.81 10.03 1.94
CA ASP A 548 20.11 8.75 2.04
C ASP A 548 19.02 8.79 3.13
N CYS A 549 19.30 9.47 4.26
CA CYS A 549 18.30 9.70 5.30
C CYS A 549 17.15 10.58 4.78
N ARG A 550 17.45 11.65 4.03
CA ARG A 550 16.45 12.51 3.41
C ARG A 550 15.62 11.75 2.39
N ASN A 551 16.26 10.92 1.54
CA ASN A 551 15.57 10.09 0.54
C ASN A 551 14.63 9.08 1.20
N LEU A 552 15.08 8.38 2.24
CA LEU A 552 14.22 7.43 2.98
C LEU A 552 13.04 8.15 3.63
N LEU A 553 13.27 9.32 4.23
CA LEU A 553 12.20 10.13 4.80
C LEU A 553 11.18 10.58 3.74
N LEU A 554 11.61 10.93 2.53
CA LEU A 554 10.71 11.30 1.43
C LEU A 554 9.88 10.10 0.95
N ILE A 555 10.49 8.91 0.79
CA ILE A 555 9.77 7.68 0.43
C ILE A 555 8.67 7.39 1.46
N VAL A 556 9.02 7.34 2.73
CA VAL A 556 8.06 7.06 3.81
C VAL A 556 7.08 8.22 3.99
N GLY A 557 7.53 9.45 3.79
CA GLY A 557 6.73 10.66 3.86
C GLY A 557 5.58 10.70 2.84
N LEU A 558 5.87 10.38 1.59
CA LEU A 558 4.85 10.28 0.53
C LEU A 558 3.78 9.25 0.88
N ALA A 559 4.20 8.07 1.38
CA ALA A 559 3.28 7.03 1.82
C ALA A 559 2.48 7.41 3.07
N THR A 560 3.05 8.22 3.96
CA THR A 560 2.36 8.77 5.13
C THR A 560 1.30 9.80 4.70
N MET A 561 1.59 10.63 3.70
CA MET A 561 0.61 11.54 3.13
C MET A 561 -0.55 10.80 2.47
N ALA A 562 -0.28 9.68 1.82
CA ALA A 562 -1.29 8.77 1.27
C ALA A 562 -2.07 8.03 2.38
N ARG A 563 -1.67 8.11 3.64
CA ARG A 563 -2.22 7.40 4.82
C ARG A 563 -2.12 5.87 4.76
N THR A 564 -1.40 5.36 3.82
CA THR A 564 -1.25 3.93 3.62
C THR A 564 -0.02 3.37 4.35
N GLY A 565 0.96 4.24 4.65
CA GLY A 565 2.30 3.77 4.89
C GLY A 565 2.84 2.98 3.69
N ILE A 566 4.05 2.49 3.79
CA ILE A 566 4.68 1.66 2.76
C ILE A 566 5.22 0.38 3.38
N SER A 567 5.01 -0.77 2.74
CA SER A 567 5.47 -2.07 3.26
C SER A 567 6.99 -2.08 3.42
N LYS A 568 7.48 -2.84 4.40
CA LYS A 568 8.93 -2.94 4.67
C LYS A 568 9.73 -3.36 3.43
N GLY A 569 9.20 -4.32 2.66
CA GLY A 569 9.83 -4.79 1.43
C GLY A 569 9.91 -3.70 0.37
N ALA A 570 8.79 -3.01 0.08
CA ALA A 570 8.76 -1.94 -0.91
C ALA A 570 9.62 -0.73 -0.48
N THR A 571 9.65 -0.41 0.83
CA THR A 571 10.51 0.67 1.34
C THR A 571 11.97 0.37 1.10
N ARG A 572 12.42 -0.83 1.45
CA ARG A 572 13.80 -1.28 1.25
C ARG A 572 14.15 -1.33 -0.24
N GLU A 573 13.26 -1.86 -1.08
CA GLU A 573 13.46 -1.91 -2.53
C GLU A 573 13.59 -0.50 -3.12
N ALA A 574 12.68 0.41 -2.82
CA ALA A 574 12.71 1.79 -3.29
C ALA A 574 13.98 2.52 -2.82
N PHE A 575 14.35 2.36 -1.55
CA PHE A 575 15.55 2.98 -0.97
C PHE A 575 16.84 2.44 -1.61
N ASN A 576 16.97 1.12 -1.77
CA ASN A 576 18.17 0.51 -2.33
C ASN A 576 18.47 0.95 -3.77
N ARG A 577 17.46 1.41 -4.52
CA ARG A 577 17.64 1.94 -5.87
C ARG A 577 18.24 3.35 -5.91
N ILE A 578 18.18 4.11 -4.80
CA ILE A 578 18.64 5.51 -4.74
C ILE A 578 19.71 5.76 -3.70
N ARG A 579 19.99 4.82 -2.81
CA ARG A 579 21.02 4.96 -1.79
C ARG A 579 22.41 5.15 -2.40
N LYS A 580 23.23 5.94 -1.73
CA LYS A 580 24.62 6.22 -2.12
C LYS A 580 25.62 5.59 -1.16
N SER A 581 25.41 5.77 0.14
CA SER A 581 26.40 5.49 1.19
C SER A 581 25.88 4.61 2.31
N LEU A 582 24.64 4.84 2.78
CA LEU A 582 24.10 4.17 3.93
C LEU A 582 23.36 2.87 3.57
N SER A 583 23.43 1.90 4.46
CA SER A 583 22.50 0.77 4.44
C SER A 583 21.09 1.24 4.82
N PHE A 584 20.07 0.44 4.49
CA PHE A 584 18.69 0.74 4.86
C PHE A 584 18.51 0.90 6.37
N GLU A 585 19.10 0.00 7.17
CA GLU A 585 19.01 0.04 8.62
C GLU A 585 19.83 1.19 9.21
N GLY A 586 20.95 1.53 8.59
CA GLY A 586 21.73 2.72 8.96
C GLY A 586 20.93 3.99 8.79
N ALA A 587 20.32 4.18 7.63
CA ALA A 587 19.43 5.32 7.38
C ALA A 587 18.20 5.31 8.30
N LEU A 588 17.57 4.15 8.53
CA LEU A 588 16.43 4.00 9.43
C LEU A 588 16.82 4.31 10.89
N GLY A 589 18.02 3.91 11.32
CA GLY A 589 18.55 4.23 12.64
C GLY A 589 18.70 5.74 12.87
N HIS A 590 19.16 6.48 11.88
CA HIS A 590 19.21 7.96 11.93
C HIS A 590 17.83 8.61 11.92
N LEU A 591 16.80 7.92 11.39
CA LEU A 591 15.41 8.36 11.41
C LEU A 591 14.61 7.83 12.61
N ALA A 592 15.28 7.26 13.62
CA ALA A 592 14.63 6.84 14.85
C ALA A 592 13.86 8.02 15.50
N GLY A 593 12.60 7.80 15.88
CA GLY A 593 11.71 8.86 16.36
C GLY A 593 11.06 9.72 15.26
N ILE A 594 11.42 9.53 13.99
CA ILE A 594 10.77 10.18 12.84
C ILE A 594 10.00 9.17 12.01
N VAL A 595 10.55 7.99 11.79
CA VAL A 595 9.97 6.88 11.04
C VAL A 595 9.82 5.67 11.96
N SER A 596 8.67 5.00 11.89
CA SER A 596 8.43 3.75 12.63
C SER A 596 7.43 2.85 11.86
N PRO A 597 7.39 1.54 12.13
CA PRO A 597 6.32 0.69 11.64
C PRO A 597 5.00 1.02 12.35
N ASN A 598 3.90 0.97 11.62
CA ASN A 598 2.55 1.05 12.16
C ASN A 598 2.02 -0.36 12.54
N PRO A 599 0.80 -0.48 13.13
CA PRO A 599 0.21 -1.79 13.47
C PRO A 599 0.03 -2.77 12.29
N SER A 600 -0.02 -2.28 11.07
CA SER A 600 -0.07 -3.10 9.84
C SER A 600 1.32 -3.44 9.29
N ASP A 601 2.38 -3.29 10.09
CA ASP A 601 3.78 -3.55 9.74
C ASP A 601 4.28 -2.77 8.51
N ARG A 602 3.77 -1.54 8.34
CA ARG A 602 4.15 -0.61 7.27
C ARG A 602 4.88 0.59 7.86
N TYR A 603 5.93 1.08 7.20
CA TYR A 603 6.61 2.29 7.65
C TYR A 603 5.76 3.52 7.42
N VAL A 604 5.70 4.34 8.46
CA VAL A 604 5.06 5.67 8.47
C VAL A 604 5.99 6.67 9.17
N ALA A 605 5.91 7.92 8.77
CA ALA A 605 6.49 9.01 9.53
C ALA A 605 5.55 9.43 10.67
N ARG A 606 6.10 10.09 11.69
CA ARG A 606 5.38 10.43 12.92
C ARG A 606 4.04 11.15 12.72
N HIS A 607 3.90 12.00 11.71
CA HIS A 607 2.60 12.63 11.40
C HIS A 607 2.54 13.20 9.99
N GLU A 608 1.36 13.16 9.37
CA GLU A 608 1.15 13.70 8.04
C GLU A 608 1.42 15.21 7.94
N VAL A 609 1.02 16.01 8.92
CA VAL A 609 1.28 17.46 8.94
C VAL A 609 2.78 17.74 8.88
N TYR A 610 3.58 16.93 9.57
CA TYR A 610 5.03 17.00 9.55
C TYR A 610 5.60 16.75 8.15
N VAL A 611 5.28 15.63 7.54
CA VAL A 611 5.80 15.28 6.20
C VAL A 611 5.21 16.17 5.11
N ARG A 612 3.97 16.60 5.25
CA ARG A 612 3.35 17.56 4.32
C ARG A 612 4.14 18.86 4.28
N HIS A 613 4.54 19.38 5.44
CA HIS A 613 5.34 20.60 5.50
C HIS A 613 6.70 20.41 4.81
N ILE A 614 7.38 19.28 5.05
CA ILE A 614 8.65 18.95 4.38
C ILE A 614 8.46 18.92 2.86
N ILE A 615 7.49 18.16 2.38
CA ILE A 615 7.27 17.94 0.94
C ILE A 615 6.81 19.21 0.24
N GLU A 616 5.93 19.99 0.87
CA GLU A 616 5.39 21.20 0.22
C GLU A 616 6.33 22.40 0.30
N ASN A 617 7.18 22.53 1.34
CA ASN A 617 7.88 23.77 1.64
C ASN A 617 9.41 23.65 1.82
N VAL A 618 9.95 22.47 2.14
CA VAL A 618 11.37 22.32 2.51
C VAL A 618 12.14 21.52 1.45
N ALA A 619 11.70 20.30 1.15
CA ALA A 619 12.39 19.42 0.22
C ALA A 619 12.36 19.96 -1.21
N ASP A 620 13.45 19.78 -1.96
CA ASP A 620 13.49 20.10 -3.37
C ASP A 620 12.60 19.15 -4.20
N PHE A 621 12.05 19.69 -5.30
CA PHE A 621 11.08 18.93 -6.09
C PHE A 621 11.70 17.76 -6.85
N LYS A 622 12.99 17.85 -7.18
CA LYS A 622 13.73 16.78 -7.83
C LYS A 622 13.80 15.55 -6.93
N SER A 623 14.15 15.74 -5.66
CA SER A 623 14.21 14.65 -4.68
C SER A 623 12.84 14.03 -4.42
N ILE A 624 11.78 14.84 -4.38
CA ILE A 624 10.39 14.36 -4.24
C ILE A 624 10.01 13.48 -5.43
N ILE A 625 10.23 13.95 -6.66
CA ILE A 625 9.92 13.19 -7.88
C ILE A 625 10.77 11.92 -7.94
N HIS A 626 12.05 12.00 -7.57
CA HIS A 626 12.91 10.83 -7.56
C HIS A 626 12.42 9.76 -6.56
N ALA A 627 12.05 10.15 -5.34
CA ALA A 627 11.43 9.24 -4.37
C ALA A 627 10.11 8.63 -4.90
N ALA A 628 9.25 9.44 -5.52
CA ALA A 628 8.01 8.99 -6.14
C ALA A 628 8.26 7.95 -7.25
N ILE A 629 9.24 8.19 -8.13
CA ILE A 629 9.65 7.24 -9.17
C ILE A 629 10.11 5.92 -8.56
N GLN A 630 10.92 5.94 -7.48
CA GLN A 630 11.36 4.69 -6.86
C GLN A 630 10.22 3.91 -6.21
N ILE A 631 9.26 4.59 -5.60
CA ILE A 631 8.04 3.93 -5.12
C ILE A 631 7.30 3.26 -6.28
N LEU A 632 7.07 3.98 -7.40
CA LEU A 632 6.38 3.43 -8.56
C LEU A 632 7.12 2.24 -9.19
N ARG A 633 8.45 2.25 -9.20
CA ARG A 633 9.25 1.12 -9.69
C ARG A 633 9.04 -0.16 -8.88
N THR A 634 8.64 -0.08 -7.62
CA THR A 634 8.28 -1.28 -6.84
C THR A 634 7.01 -1.97 -7.33
N TYR A 635 6.21 -1.28 -8.15
CA TYR A 635 4.97 -1.80 -8.71
C TYR A 635 5.12 -2.40 -10.11
N THR A 636 6.22 -2.15 -10.83
CA THR A 636 6.40 -2.64 -12.21
C THR A 636 6.46 -4.17 -12.32
N LYS A 637 6.71 -4.85 -11.23
CA LYS A 637 6.72 -6.32 -11.12
C LYS A 637 5.34 -6.96 -11.06
N TYR A 638 4.27 -6.19 -10.86
CA TYR A 638 2.91 -6.71 -10.75
C TYR A 638 2.17 -6.64 -12.09
N ASP A 639 1.13 -7.46 -12.22
CA ASP A 639 0.22 -7.41 -13.37
C ASP A 639 -0.57 -6.12 -13.43
N LEU A 640 -0.97 -5.73 -14.65
CA LEU A 640 -1.78 -4.55 -14.91
C LEU A 640 -3.28 -4.91 -15.00
N PRO A 641 -4.16 -4.04 -14.59
CA PRO A 641 -3.91 -2.75 -13.93
C PRO A 641 -3.47 -2.92 -12.48
N ILE A 642 -2.52 -2.11 -12.02
CA ILE A 642 -1.88 -2.23 -10.71
C ILE A 642 -2.91 -2.30 -9.57
N VAL A 643 -3.90 -1.41 -9.56
CA VAL A 643 -4.87 -1.30 -8.47
C VAL A 643 -5.65 -2.60 -8.21
N LYS A 644 -5.82 -3.45 -9.24
CA LYS A 644 -6.50 -4.75 -9.11
C LYS A 644 -5.58 -5.88 -8.66
N ASN A 645 -4.27 -5.72 -8.85
CA ASN A 645 -3.28 -6.78 -8.67
C ASN A 645 -2.35 -6.56 -7.48
N VAL A 646 -2.58 -5.52 -6.70
CA VAL A 646 -1.87 -5.26 -5.45
C VAL A 646 -2.84 -5.18 -4.27
N VAL A 647 -2.32 -5.28 -3.05
CA VAL A 647 -3.14 -5.09 -1.84
C VAL A 647 -3.70 -3.66 -1.80
N ARG A 648 -4.88 -3.48 -1.21
CA ARG A 648 -5.62 -2.21 -1.27
C ARG A 648 -4.80 -0.98 -0.86
N LEU A 649 -4.02 -1.08 0.21
CA LEU A 649 -3.17 0.04 0.65
C LEU A 649 -2.09 0.41 -0.37
N ASP A 650 -1.52 -0.57 -1.06
CA ASP A 650 -0.55 -0.32 -2.14
C ASP A 650 -1.23 0.29 -3.37
N GLY A 651 -2.44 -0.17 -3.70
CA GLY A 651 -3.25 0.45 -4.74
C GLY A 651 -3.61 1.90 -4.43
N ALA A 652 -3.91 2.22 -3.18
CA ALA A 652 -4.16 3.59 -2.73
C ALA A 652 -2.88 4.46 -2.78
N LEU A 653 -1.73 3.90 -2.40
CA LEU A 653 -0.44 4.57 -2.52
C LEU A 653 -0.09 4.84 -4.00
N PHE A 654 -0.25 3.85 -4.87
CA PHE A 654 -0.05 4.00 -6.32
C PHE A 654 -0.90 5.14 -6.90
N LYS A 655 -2.20 5.17 -6.55
CA LYS A 655 -3.09 6.26 -6.97
C LYS A 655 -2.63 7.62 -6.43
N PHE A 656 -2.22 7.69 -5.18
CA PHE A 656 -1.76 8.95 -4.57
C PHE A 656 -0.49 9.49 -5.24
N ILE A 657 0.50 8.62 -5.50
CA ILE A 657 1.77 9.03 -6.14
C ILE A 657 1.53 9.54 -7.56
N LEU A 658 0.60 8.95 -8.30
CA LEU A 658 0.25 9.38 -9.66
C LEU A 658 -0.70 10.59 -9.70
N ASN A 659 -1.26 11.02 -8.56
CA ASN A 659 -2.28 12.06 -8.55
C ASN A 659 -1.80 13.37 -9.18
N HIS A 660 -2.43 13.76 -10.30
CA HIS A 660 -2.03 14.93 -11.10
C HIS A 660 -2.15 16.25 -10.35
N ASP A 661 -3.14 16.39 -9.45
CA ASP A 661 -3.29 17.59 -8.64
C ASP A 661 -2.13 17.74 -7.66
N PHE A 662 -1.78 16.66 -6.94
CA PHE A 662 -0.66 16.68 -6.02
C PHE A 662 0.66 17.00 -6.71
N ILE A 663 0.97 16.33 -7.80
CA ILE A 663 2.20 16.56 -8.58
C ILE A 663 2.16 17.93 -9.24
N GLY A 664 1.04 18.30 -9.87
CA GLY A 664 0.87 19.55 -10.61
C GLY A 664 0.91 20.79 -9.73
N GLU A 665 0.28 20.77 -8.54
CA GLU A 665 0.36 21.89 -7.59
C GLU A 665 1.80 22.09 -7.08
N ASN A 666 2.51 21.02 -6.77
CA ASN A 666 3.91 21.08 -6.35
C ASN A 666 4.82 21.57 -7.48
N ALA A 667 4.60 21.14 -8.72
CA ALA A 667 5.31 21.59 -9.91
C ALA A 667 5.06 23.08 -10.18
N ARG A 668 3.80 23.54 -10.04
CA ARG A 668 3.39 24.92 -10.26
C ARG A 668 4.00 25.87 -9.22
N ARG A 669 3.96 25.51 -7.93
CA ARG A 669 4.53 26.31 -6.84
C ARG A 669 6.03 26.57 -7.04
N ARG A 670 6.74 25.59 -7.60
CA ARG A 670 8.21 25.64 -7.83
C ARG A 670 8.60 26.04 -9.24
N ASN A 671 7.64 26.20 -10.14
CA ASN A 671 7.83 26.46 -11.58
C ASN A 671 8.69 25.36 -12.27
N GLU A 672 8.48 24.10 -11.88
CA GLU A 672 9.21 22.92 -12.37
C GLU A 672 8.31 21.94 -13.12
N ILE A 673 7.49 22.41 -14.06
CA ILE A 673 6.49 21.60 -14.78
C ILE A 673 7.13 20.39 -15.48
N ARG A 674 8.30 20.57 -16.12
CA ARG A 674 9.01 19.48 -16.80
C ARG A 674 9.41 18.37 -15.86
N ARG A 675 9.77 18.71 -14.61
CA ARG A 675 10.16 17.75 -13.60
C ARG A 675 8.98 16.84 -13.19
N GLY A 676 7.79 17.42 -13.02
CA GLY A 676 6.59 16.61 -12.77
C GLY A 676 6.24 15.69 -13.95
N LEU A 677 6.51 16.13 -15.19
CA LEU A 677 6.31 15.32 -16.39
C LEU A 677 7.25 14.13 -16.46
N GLU A 678 8.47 14.23 -15.93
CA GLU A 678 9.45 13.13 -15.85
C GLU A 678 8.88 11.92 -15.11
N LEU A 679 8.06 12.12 -14.07
CA LEU A 679 7.39 11.04 -13.35
C LEU A 679 6.59 10.15 -14.30
N TYR A 680 5.74 10.78 -15.10
CA TYR A 680 4.86 10.02 -16.01
C TYR A 680 5.67 9.39 -17.16
N LYS A 681 6.53 10.14 -17.81
CA LYS A 681 7.35 9.63 -18.93
C LYS A 681 8.22 8.42 -18.55
N SER A 682 8.59 8.31 -17.29
CA SER A 682 9.42 7.19 -16.80
C SER A 682 8.73 5.83 -16.84
N PHE A 683 7.38 5.77 -17.06
CA PHE A 683 6.59 4.56 -16.93
C PHE A 683 5.65 4.30 -18.12
N GLU A 684 5.83 4.96 -19.25
CA GLU A 684 4.96 4.78 -20.44
C GLU A 684 4.91 3.33 -20.94
N ILE A 685 6.02 2.60 -20.79
CA ILE A 685 6.11 1.19 -21.18
C ILE A 685 5.59 0.31 -20.03
N ASP A 686 6.04 0.57 -18.81
CA ASP A 686 5.73 -0.28 -17.65
C ASP A 686 4.23 -0.31 -17.34
N PHE A 687 3.53 0.82 -17.49
CA PHE A 687 2.11 0.96 -17.16
C PHE A 687 1.23 1.16 -18.41
N GLN A 688 1.66 0.68 -19.57
CA GLN A 688 0.95 0.88 -20.84
C GLN A 688 -0.51 0.35 -20.84
N LEU A 689 -0.82 -0.68 -20.06
CA LEU A 689 -2.17 -1.24 -19.91
C LEU A 689 -2.88 -0.79 -18.63
N ASP A 690 -2.39 0.27 -17.97
CA ASP A 690 -3.01 0.82 -16.78
C ASP A 690 -3.80 2.11 -17.10
N GLY A 691 -5.13 1.99 -17.16
CA GLY A 691 -6.01 3.12 -17.49
C GLY A 691 -5.96 4.26 -16.47
N HIS A 692 -5.67 3.97 -15.18
CA HIS A 692 -5.52 5.00 -14.17
C HIS A 692 -4.24 5.82 -14.37
N TYR A 693 -3.13 5.16 -14.70
CA TYR A 693 -1.89 5.86 -15.00
C TYR A 693 -2.06 6.86 -16.17
N TRP A 694 -2.63 6.42 -17.29
CA TRP A 694 -2.87 7.29 -18.45
C TRP A 694 -3.86 8.44 -18.13
N LEU A 695 -4.88 8.18 -17.31
CA LEU A 695 -5.81 9.22 -16.84
C LEU A 695 -5.08 10.32 -16.11
N GLN A 696 -4.24 9.98 -15.13
CA GLN A 696 -3.50 10.97 -14.33
C GLN A 696 -2.47 11.72 -15.17
N TYR A 697 -1.82 11.03 -16.10
CA TYR A 697 -0.88 11.67 -17.04
C TYR A 697 -1.58 12.66 -17.97
N GLY A 698 -2.70 12.27 -18.56
CA GLY A 698 -3.48 13.15 -19.43
C GLY A 698 -4.01 14.40 -18.71
N GLN A 699 -4.49 14.24 -17.49
CA GLN A 699 -4.93 15.35 -16.65
C GLN A 699 -3.77 16.29 -16.25
N TYR A 700 -2.59 15.74 -15.99
CA TYR A 700 -1.39 16.54 -15.76
C TYR A 700 -1.06 17.42 -16.97
N LEU A 701 -1.05 16.86 -18.18
CA LEU A 701 -0.81 17.64 -19.41
C LEU A 701 -1.88 18.73 -19.61
N ALA A 702 -3.15 18.38 -19.40
CA ALA A 702 -4.27 19.32 -19.54
C ALA A 702 -4.20 20.48 -18.52
N MET A 703 -3.68 20.22 -17.31
CA MET A 703 -3.49 21.24 -16.26
C MET A 703 -2.50 22.33 -16.68
N PHE A 704 -1.54 22.00 -17.53
CA PHE A 704 -0.51 22.93 -18.00
C PHE A 704 -0.74 23.43 -19.44
N GLY A 705 -1.91 23.15 -20.01
CA GLY A 705 -2.31 23.69 -21.33
C GLY A 705 -1.85 22.88 -22.53
N GLU A 706 -1.26 21.70 -22.31
CA GLU A 706 -0.84 20.76 -23.36
C GLU A 706 -2.06 19.93 -23.84
N LEU A 707 -3.04 20.63 -24.48
CA LEU A 707 -4.37 20.05 -24.71
C LEU A 707 -4.38 18.91 -25.72
N GLU A 708 -3.70 19.04 -26.87
CA GLU A 708 -3.65 17.98 -27.89
C GLU A 708 -2.88 16.72 -27.40
N PRO A 709 -1.69 16.85 -26.77
CA PRO A 709 -1.05 15.72 -26.12
C PRO A 709 -1.92 15.06 -25.04
N ALA A 710 -2.67 15.86 -24.27
CA ALA A 710 -3.58 15.35 -23.24
C ALA A 710 -4.71 14.50 -23.83
N ILE A 711 -5.31 14.90 -24.96
CA ILE A 711 -6.32 14.13 -25.68
C ILE A 711 -5.75 12.75 -26.07
N THR A 712 -4.55 12.75 -26.67
CA THR A 712 -3.87 11.51 -27.08
C THR A 712 -3.65 10.58 -25.91
N VAL A 713 -3.19 11.09 -24.78
CA VAL A 713 -2.93 10.30 -23.56
C VAL A 713 -4.23 9.83 -22.91
N LEU A 714 -5.28 10.65 -22.84
CA LEU A 714 -6.57 10.24 -22.31
C LEU A 714 -7.24 9.16 -23.18
N THR A 715 -7.01 9.18 -24.50
CA THR A 715 -7.48 8.12 -25.40
C THR A 715 -6.82 6.78 -25.03
N LYS A 716 -5.53 6.74 -24.76
CA LYS A 716 -4.85 5.53 -24.24
C LYS A 716 -5.44 5.03 -22.92
N SER A 717 -5.88 5.95 -22.03
CA SER A 717 -6.56 5.55 -20.79
C SER A 717 -7.85 4.78 -21.06
N ILE A 718 -8.62 5.21 -22.07
CA ILE A 718 -9.86 4.55 -22.47
C ILE A 718 -9.57 3.24 -23.19
N GLU A 719 -8.55 3.18 -24.05
CA GLU A 719 -8.11 1.94 -24.69
C GLU A 719 -7.67 0.88 -23.67
N ALA A 720 -6.90 1.28 -22.65
CA ALA A 720 -6.49 0.38 -21.58
C ALA A 720 -7.67 -0.06 -20.67
N TYR A 721 -8.66 0.80 -20.49
CA TYR A 721 -9.86 0.49 -19.71
C TYR A 721 -11.11 1.21 -20.27
N PRO A 722 -11.84 0.61 -21.21
CA PRO A 722 -12.99 1.24 -21.87
C PRO A 722 -14.14 1.64 -20.95
N GLY A 723 -14.27 1.00 -19.80
CA GLY A 723 -15.27 1.32 -18.78
C GLY A 723 -14.91 2.46 -17.84
N ASN A 724 -13.76 3.13 -18.03
CA ASN A 724 -13.30 4.19 -17.13
C ASN A 724 -14.12 5.49 -17.31
N SER A 725 -15.16 5.65 -16.49
CA SER A 725 -16.03 6.84 -16.51
C SER A 725 -15.28 8.14 -16.26
N TYR A 726 -14.24 8.14 -15.41
CA TYR A 726 -13.42 9.30 -15.13
C TYR A 726 -12.59 9.72 -16.35
N ALA A 727 -12.04 8.76 -17.09
CA ALA A 727 -11.29 9.05 -18.32
C ALA A 727 -12.21 9.55 -19.44
N LEU A 728 -13.37 8.95 -19.60
CA LEU A 728 -14.38 9.39 -20.55
C LEU A 728 -14.83 10.81 -20.24
N HIS A 729 -15.13 11.14 -18.99
CA HIS A 729 -15.50 12.47 -18.57
C HIS A 729 -14.35 13.47 -18.78
N ALA A 730 -13.13 13.13 -18.40
CA ALA A 730 -11.96 14.00 -18.58
C ALA A 730 -11.67 14.29 -20.05
N LEU A 731 -11.80 13.30 -20.92
CA LEU A 731 -11.65 13.47 -22.36
C LEU A 731 -12.72 14.39 -22.93
N ALA A 732 -13.99 14.17 -22.55
CA ALA A 732 -15.09 15.02 -22.98
C ALA A 732 -14.92 16.48 -22.51
N ASP A 733 -14.52 16.67 -21.24
CA ASP A 733 -14.22 18.00 -20.71
C ASP A 733 -13.11 18.70 -21.49
N LEU A 734 -12.05 17.96 -21.81
CA LEU A 734 -10.92 18.49 -22.59
C LEU A 734 -11.33 18.83 -24.04
N GLN A 735 -12.16 17.99 -24.68
CA GLN A 735 -12.72 18.28 -26.00
C GLN A 735 -13.55 19.56 -25.99
N LEU A 736 -14.35 19.80 -24.95
CA LEU A 736 -15.10 21.05 -24.78
C LEU A 736 -14.16 22.25 -24.59
N ARG A 737 -13.07 22.10 -23.85
CA ARG A 737 -12.07 23.17 -23.69
C ARG A 737 -11.41 23.51 -25.03
N VAL A 738 -10.98 22.50 -25.80
CA VAL A 738 -10.38 22.70 -27.13
C VAL A 738 -11.39 23.39 -28.05
N ALA A 739 -12.63 22.92 -28.09
CA ALA A 739 -13.68 23.57 -28.88
C ALA A 739 -13.99 24.99 -28.45
N TYR A 740 -13.90 25.31 -27.16
CA TYR A 740 -14.07 26.67 -26.64
C TYR A 740 -12.92 27.60 -27.00
N GLU A 741 -11.68 27.12 -27.08
CA GLU A 741 -10.48 27.92 -27.40
C GLU A 741 -10.32 28.19 -28.92
N ARG A 742 -10.96 27.33 -29.77
CA ARG A 742 -10.95 27.55 -31.23
C ARG A 742 -11.72 28.83 -31.62
N GLN A 743 -11.21 29.56 -32.60
CA GLN A 743 -11.82 30.83 -33.02
C GLN A 743 -12.93 30.66 -34.07
N ASN A 744 -12.95 29.50 -34.76
CA ASN A 744 -13.88 29.24 -35.85
C ASN A 744 -14.68 27.93 -35.58
N TYR A 745 -15.96 27.99 -35.91
CA TYR A 745 -16.82 26.82 -35.91
C TYR A 745 -16.66 26.05 -37.25
N ASP A 746 -15.72 25.13 -37.25
CA ASP A 746 -15.44 24.25 -38.40
C ASP A 746 -15.96 22.82 -38.11
N SER A 747 -15.76 21.90 -39.05
CA SER A 747 -16.20 20.51 -38.93
C SER A 747 -15.54 19.80 -37.75
N GLU A 748 -14.32 20.14 -37.43
CA GLU A 748 -13.58 19.56 -36.30
C GLU A 748 -14.15 20.06 -34.96
N THR A 749 -14.42 21.36 -34.83
CA THR A 749 -15.09 21.92 -33.65
C THR A 749 -16.47 21.31 -33.44
N ALA A 750 -17.25 21.14 -34.50
CA ALA A 750 -18.55 20.47 -34.44
C ALA A 750 -18.40 19.02 -33.98
N ARG A 751 -17.42 18.30 -34.51
CA ARG A 751 -17.10 16.92 -34.11
C ARG A 751 -16.77 16.81 -32.62
N LEU A 752 -15.87 17.69 -32.11
CA LEU A 752 -15.49 17.71 -30.71
C LEU A 752 -16.68 17.99 -29.78
N LEU A 753 -17.52 18.98 -30.11
CA LEU A 753 -18.70 19.33 -29.33
C LEU A 753 -19.72 18.17 -29.30
N THR A 754 -19.96 17.54 -30.45
CA THR A 754 -20.88 16.41 -30.55
C THR A 754 -20.38 15.19 -29.79
N ALA A 755 -19.10 14.84 -29.96
CA ALA A 755 -18.49 13.70 -29.27
C ALA A 755 -18.51 13.88 -27.74
N ALA A 756 -18.17 15.08 -27.27
CA ALA A 756 -18.19 15.39 -25.85
C ALA A 756 -19.61 15.34 -25.27
N ALA A 757 -20.59 15.94 -25.97
CA ALA A 757 -21.98 15.92 -25.52
C ALA A 757 -22.53 14.48 -25.46
N THR A 758 -22.33 13.70 -26.52
CA THR A 758 -22.75 12.28 -26.56
C THR A 758 -22.15 11.47 -25.41
N THR A 759 -20.84 11.64 -25.16
CA THR A 759 -20.16 10.94 -24.07
C THR A 759 -20.69 11.33 -22.70
N LEU A 760 -20.88 12.63 -22.44
CA LEU A 760 -21.37 13.12 -21.16
C LEU A 760 -22.85 12.76 -20.93
N GLU A 761 -23.69 12.78 -21.96
CA GLU A 761 -25.09 12.33 -21.90
C GLU A 761 -25.16 10.83 -21.63
N ALA A 762 -24.32 10.02 -22.29
CA ALA A 762 -24.23 8.59 -22.01
C ALA A 762 -23.74 8.28 -20.59
N LEU A 763 -22.80 9.07 -20.08
CA LEU A 763 -22.33 8.93 -18.68
C LEU A 763 -23.43 9.32 -17.69
N HIS A 764 -24.22 10.37 -17.99
CA HIS A 764 -25.33 10.77 -17.15
C HIS A 764 -26.50 9.77 -17.16
N ALA A 765 -26.75 9.16 -18.31
CA ALA A 765 -27.82 8.16 -18.48
C ALA A 765 -27.49 6.78 -17.88
N ARG A 766 -26.24 6.47 -17.65
CA ARG A 766 -25.87 5.29 -16.86
C ARG A 766 -26.37 5.56 -15.44
N GLU A 767 -27.27 4.72 -14.93
CA GLU A 767 -27.65 4.69 -13.52
C GLU A 767 -26.41 4.37 -12.67
N TYR A 768 -25.54 5.35 -12.55
CA TYR A 768 -24.62 5.35 -11.42
C TYR A 768 -25.46 5.76 -10.23
N SER A 769 -25.67 4.85 -9.31
CA SER A 769 -26.20 5.09 -7.96
C SER A 769 -25.45 6.18 -7.22
N ASP A 770 -24.47 6.81 -7.86
CA ASP A 770 -23.49 7.68 -7.24
C ASP A 770 -23.47 9.08 -7.82
N VAL A 771 -23.87 9.91 -6.99
CA VAL A 771 -23.33 11.15 -6.43
C VAL A 771 -22.50 12.05 -7.36
N ASP A 772 -21.98 11.59 -8.49
CA ASP A 772 -21.20 12.41 -9.41
C ASP A 772 -22.07 12.94 -10.55
N TYR A 773 -22.87 13.93 -10.23
CA TYR A 773 -23.59 14.75 -11.23
C TYR A 773 -22.66 15.62 -12.08
N TYR A 774 -21.37 15.32 -12.10
CA TYR A 774 -20.38 16.03 -12.91
C TYR A 774 -20.72 16.04 -14.40
N PRO A 775 -21.20 14.96 -15.03
CA PRO A 775 -21.56 15.02 -16.45
C PRO A 775 -22.62 16.06 -16.77
N ILE A 776 -23.70 16.14 -15.99
CA ILE A 776 -24.77 17.11 -16.24
C ILE A 776 -24.34 18.54 -15.92
N VAL A 777 -23.49 18.74 -14.92
CA VAL A 777 -22.90 20.07 -14.60
C VAL A 777 -21.96 20.50 -15.72
N THR A 778 -21.10 19.62 -16.22
CA THR A 778 -20.19 19.89 -17.35
C THR A 778 -20.96 20.22 -18.63
N LEU A 779 -22.03 19.47 -18.93
CA LEU A 779 -22.93 19.78 -20.03
C LEU A 779 -23.56 21.17 -19.87
N SER A 780 -24.08 21.45 -18.67
CA SER A 780 -24.79 22.70 -18.38
C SER A 780 -23.89 23.93 -18.40
N GLU A 781 -22.64 23.80 -18.04
CA GLU A 781 -21.71 24.93 -17.96
C GLU A 781 -20.78 25.01 -19.16
N LYS A 782 -20.01 23.95 -19.43
CA LYS A 782 -18.93 23.99 -20.41
C LYS A 782 -19.40 23.75 -21.84
N TYR A 783 -20.33 22.78 -22.04
CA TYR A 783 -20.87 22.55 -23.39
C TYR A 783 -21.72 23.73 -23.86
N ILE A 784 -22.62 24.27 -23.02
CA ILE A 784 -23.41 25.45 -23.36
C ILE A 784 -22.47 26.64 -23.60
N GLY A 785 -21.47 26.87 -22.74
CA GLY A 785 -20.48 27.92 -22.91
C GLY A 785 -19.71 27.80 -24.24
N ALA A 786 -19.31 26.59 -24.62
CA ALA A 786 -18.62 26.35 -25.88
C ALA A 786 -19.52 26.57 -27.10
N LEU A 787 -20.80 26.19 -27.08
CA LEU A 787 -21.77 26.48 -28.11
C LEU A 787 -21.96 27.99 -28.31
N ILE A 788 -22.15 28.73 -27.23
CA ILE A 788 -22.34 30.18 -27.26
C ILE A 788 -21.09 30.87 -27.82
N LYS A 789 -19.90 30.46 -27.38
CA LYS A 789 -18.61 30.98 -27.87
C LYS A 789 -18.47 30.78 -29.38
N ASN A 790 -18.92 29.64 -29.87
CA ASN A 790 -18.92 29.27 -31.28
C ASN A 790 -20.17 29.77 -32.04
N ARG A 791 -20.95 30.73 -31.50
CA ARG A 791 -22.12 31.35 -32.07
C ARG A 791 -23.28 30.40 -32.42
N GLN A 792 -23.33 29.23 -31.77
CA GLN A 792 -24.42 28.22 -31.96
C GLN A 792 -25.58 28.49 -30.98
N MET A 793 -26.19 29.68 -31.07
CA MET A 793 -27.14 30.20 -30.07
C MET A 793 -28.41 29.39 -29.98
N GLU A 794 -29.00 28.90 -31.07
CA GLU A 794 -30.23 28.12 -31.08
C GLU A 794 -29.96 26.73 -30.41
N THR A 795 -28.90 26.07 -30.82
CA THR A 795 -28.50 24.78 -30.23
C THR A 795 -28.18 24.94 -28.72
N ALA A 796 -27.53 26.03 -28.33
CA ALA A 796 -27.28 26.34 -26.94
C ALA A 796 -28.54 26.52 -26.11
N LEU A 797 -29.54 27.18 -26.70
CA LEU A 797 -30.83 27.42 -26.06
C LEU A 797 -31.64 26.13 -25.86
N ASP A 798 -31.73 25.30 -26.89
CA ASP A 798 -32.46 24.03 -26.81
C ASP A 798 -31.79 23.05 -25.84
N ALA A 799 -30.44 22.97 -25.86
CA ALA A 799 -29.70 22.21 -24.89
C ALA A 799 -29.86 22.76 -23.45
N SER A 800 -29.89 24.08 -23.28
CA SER A 800 -30.13 24.70 -21.96
C SER A 800 -31.51 24.37 -21.39
N ARG A 801 -32.53 24.39 -22.20
CA ARG A 801 -33.89 23.97 -21.76
C ARG A 801 -33.93 22.52 -21.34
N ARG A 802 -33.27 21.63 -22.12
CA ARG A 802 -33.18 20.21 -21.82
C ARG A 802 -32.47 19.94 -20.51
N TYR A 803 -31.29 20.51 -20.32
CA TYR A 803 -30.50 20.28 -19.09
C TYR A 803 -31.11 20.96 -17.87
N TYR A 804 -31.76 22.11 -18.01
CA TYR A 804 -32.54 22.74 -16.94
C TYR A 804 -33.63 21.82 -16.44
N LYS A 805 -34.37 21.17 -17.34
CA LYS A 805 -35.40 20.20 -16.99
C LYS A 805 -34.83 19.02 -16.24
N ILE A 806 -33.73 18.41 -16.75
CA ILE A 806 -33.06 17.26 -16.13
C ILE A 806 -32.65 17.61 -14.71
N ILE A 807 -31.93 18.74 -14.49
CA ILE A 807 -31.48 19.15 -13.14
C ILE A 807 -32.68 19.38 -12.21
N SER A 808 -33.80 19.95 -12.73
CA SER A 808 -35.00 20.23 -11.92
C SER A 808 -35.75 18.97 -11.46
N GLU A 809 -35.52 17.84 -12.11
CA GLU A 809 -36.12 16.53 -11.78
C GLU A 809 -35.22 15.72 -10.78
N ILE A 810 -33.98 16.17 -10.49
CA ILE A 810 -33.09 15.49 -9.54
C ILE A 810 -33.53 15.82 -8.10
N PRO A 811 -33.79 14.80 -7.25
CA PRO A 811 -34.35 15.01 -5.91
C PRO A 811 -33.44 15.78 -4.94
N HIS A 812 -32.10 15.63 -5.08
CA HIS A 812 -31.09 16.22 -4.20
C HIS A 812 -30.13 17.09 -4.99
N GLU A 813 -30.41 18.38 -5.08
CA GLU A 813 -29.53 19.33 -5.76
C GLU A 813 -28.32 19.66 -4.87
N ASN A 814 -27.11 19.49 -5.42
CA ASN A 814 -25.91 20.02 -4.79
C ASN A 814 -25.66 21.50 -5.19
N GLU A 815 -24.73 22.17 -4.52
CA GLU A 815 -24.40 23.58 -4.75
C GLU A 815 -24.02 23.87 -6.23
N GLN A 816 -23.28 22.95 -6.87
CA GLN A 816 -22.85 23.11 -8.26
C GLN A 816 -24.04 22.99 -9.23
N MET A 817 -24.92 22.02 -8.98
CA MET A 817 -26.16 21.88 -9.76
C MET A 817 -27.08 23.07 -9.60
N SER A 818 -27.24 23.57 -8.39
CA SER A 818 -28.03 24.79 -8.13
C SER A 818 -27.44 26.00 -8.85
N LYS A 819 -26.12 26.18 -8.86
CA LYS A 819 -25.42 27.21 -9.64
C LYS A 819 -25.63 27.03 -11.15
N ALA A 820 -25.47 25.82 -11.67
CA ALA A 820 -25.69 25.50 -13.07
C ALA A 820 -27.14 25.79 -13.48
N LYS A 821 -28.13 25.37 -12.67
CA LYS A 821 -29.54 25.63 -12.87
C LYS A 821 -29.87 27.12 -12.96
N ILE A 822 -29.33 27.92 -12.04
CA ILE A 822 -29.49 29.39 -12.06
C ILE A 822 -28.94 29.99 -13.35
N LYS A 823 -27.75 29.58 -13.78
CA LYS A 823 -27.13 30.05 -15.02
C LYS A 823 -27.94 29.68 -16.25
N LEU A 824 -28.43 28.43 -16.33
CA LEU A 824 -29.29 27.97 -17.41
C LEU A 824 -30.59 28.78 -17.47
N ALA A 825 -31.28 28.99 -16.32
CA ALA A 825 -32.51 29.79 -16.23
C ALA A 825 -32.28 31.22 -16.72
N HIS A 826 -31.16 31.84 -16.28
CA HIS A 826 -30.81 33.18 -16.73
C HIS A 826 -30.58 33.26 -18.26
N PHE A 827 -29.84 32.28 -18.82
CA PHE A 827 -29.54 32.25 -20.25
C PHE A 827 -30.83 32.00 -21.08
N ILE A 828 -31.71 31.10 -20.61
CA ILE A 828 -33.00 30.84 -21.27
C ILE A 828 -33.84 32.14 -21.36
N THR A 829 -33.82 32.95 -20.27
CA THR A 829 -34.65 34.16 -20.14
C THR A 829 -34.02 35.36 -20.87
N HIS A 830 -32.72 35.61 -20.65
CA HIS A 830 -32.10 36.86 -21.06
C HIS A 830 -31.15 36.75 -22.26
N ARG A 831 -30.92 35.55 -22.76
CA ARG A 831 -30.01 35.26 -23.88
C ARG A 831 -28.55 35.74 -23.62
N THR A 832 -28.19 35.99 -22.40
CA THR A 832 -26.83 36.40 -21.99
C THR A 832 -26.21 35.32 -21.09
N TRP A 833 -24.98 34.95 -21.41
CA TRP A 833 -24.20 33.98 -20.64
C TRP A 833 -23.20 34.70 -19.75
N LYS A 834 -23.33 34.57 -18.45
CA LYS A 834 -22.33 35.09 -17.52
C LYS A 834 -21.15 34.12 -17.50
N ALA A 835 -19.95 34.67 -17.78
CA ALA A 835 -18.72 33.88 -17.67
C ALA A 835 -18.58 33.35 -16.24
N VAL A 836 -18.14 32.10 -16.14
CA VAL A 836 -17.84 31.47 -14.84
C VAL A 836 -16.48 32.00 -14.40
N ASP A 837 -16.41 32.73 -13.31
CA ASP A 837 -15.17 33.25 -12.72
C ASP A 837 -14.31 32.21 -11.97
N ASP A 838 -14.39 30.91 -12.31
CA ASP A 838 -13.68 29.82 -11.64
C ASP A 838 -12.96 28.82 -12.55
N ALA A 839 -12.53 29.23 -13.74
CA ALA A 839 -11.47 28.47 -14.41
C ALA A 839 -10.10 28.95 -13.85
N PRO A 840 -9.17 28.06 -13.44
CA PRO A 840 -7.81 28.49 -13.18
C PRO A 840 -7.25 29.11 -14.47
N GLN A 841 -7.15 30.42 -14.50
CA GLN A 841 -6.56 31.14 -15.65
C GLN A 841 -5.13 30.63 -15.80
N PRO A 842 -4.68 30.30 -17.01
CA PRO A 842 -3.26 30.12 -17.25
C PRO A 842 -2.59 31.44 -16.86
N LEU A 843 -1.64 31.39 -15.94
CA LEU A 843 -0.85 32.50 -15.49
C LEU A 843 -0.21 33.15 -16.75
N LYS A 844 -0.85 34.22 -17.27
CA LYS A 844 -0.24 35.03 -18.32
C LYS A 844 1.08 35.53 -17.76
N ALA A 845 2.15 35.36 -18.52
CA ALA A 845 3.54 35.74 -18.22
C ALA A 845 3.75 37.26 -17.92
N ARG A 846 2.73 37.98 -17.46
CA ARG A 846 2.75 39.41 -17.17
C ARG A 846 3.19 39.79 -15.76
N ASP A 847 3.16 38.90 -14.79
CA ASP A 847 3.52 39.25 -13.40
C ASP A 847 5.02 39.10 -13.07
N ALA A 848 5.80 38.47 -13.93
CA ALA A 848 7.26 38.44 -13.76
C ALA A 848 7.97 39.77 -13.99
N LYS A 849 7.30 40.77 -14.60
CA LYS A 849 7.89 42.11 -14.87
C LYS A 849 7.58 43.17 -13.80
N ARG A 850 6.69 42.93 -12.85
CA ARG A 850 6.31 43.93 -11.85
C ARG A 850 7.08 43.88 -10.53
N ARG A 851 7.89 42.88 -10.28
CA ARG A 851 8.74 42.78 -9.07
C ARG A 851 10.14 43.36 -9.18
N LYS A 852 10.52 44.01 -10.29
CA LYS A 852 11.85 44.65 -10.49
C LYS A 852 11.91 46.16 -10.34
N LYS A 853 10.96 46.81 -9.71
CA LYS A 853 11.08 48.24 -9.37
C LYS A 853 10.57 48.52 -7.95
N GLY A 854 11.31 48.09 -6.92
CA GLY A 854 11.24 48.70 -5.59
C GLY A 854 12.18 49.92 -5.53
N PRO A 855 11.85 51.00 -4.78
CA PRO A 855 12.58 52.23 -4.79
C PRO A 855 13.95 52.07 -4.14
N ARG A 856 15.00 52.39 -4.89
CA ARG A 856 16.34 52.58 -4.35
C ARG A 856 16.32 53.79 -3.40
N LYS A 857 16.37 53.56 -2.07
CA LYS A 857 16.75 54.58 -1.10
C LYS A 857 18.23 54.87 -1.25
N ARG A 858 18.54 56.13 -1.68
CA ARG A 858 19.86 56.70 -1.64
C ARG A 858 20.33 56.80 -0.18
N ILE A 859 21.34 56.02 0.17
CA ILE A 859 22.11 56.26 1.40
C ILE A 859 23.10 57.41 1.09
N LYS A 860 22.88 58.57 1.72
CA LYS A 860 23.87 59.63 1.77
C LYS A 860 25.06 59.17 2.64
N ARG A 861 26.23 59.07 2.04
CA ARG A 861 27.50 59.01 2.77
C ARG A 861 27.71 60.35 3.51
N ALA A 862 27.78 60.28 4.83
CA ALA A 862 28.37 61.31 5.65
C ALA A 862 29.85 61.02 5.78
N GLY A 863 30.66 61.99 5.43
CA GLY A 863 32.11 61.96 5.55
C GLY A 863 32.59 62.19 7.00
N PRO A 864 33.84 61.91 7.28
CA PRO A 864 34.34 61.95 8.65
C PRO A 864 34.63 63.37 9.12
N LYS A 865 34.18 63.71 10.34
CA LYS A 865 34.70 64.89 11.06
C LYS A 865 35.72 64.38 12.12
N ASN A 866 36.94 64.94 11.96
CA ASN A 866 38.00 64.88 12.92
C ASN A 866 37.63 65.56 14.24
N ALA A 867 38.28 65.08 15.29
CA ALA A 867 38.94 65.82 16.31
C ALA A 867 38.55 65.46 17.76
N GLY A 868 39.57 65.23 18.57
CA GLY A 868 39.57 65.20 19.99
C GLY A 868 39.91 63.89 20.60
#